data_73c24402f50614d2cd6c9d825e40d977
#
_entry.id   73c24402f50614d2cd6c9d825e40d977
#
_cell.length_a   1.000
_cell.length_b   1.000
_cell.length_c   1.000
_cell.angle_alpha   90.00
_cell.angle_beta   90.00
_cell.angle_gamma   90.00
#
_symmetry.space_group_name_H-M   'P 1'
#
loop_
_entity.id
_entity.type
_entity.pdbx_description
1 polymer ?
#
loop_
_entity_poly.entity_id
_entity_poly.type
_entity_poly.pdbx_seq_one_letter_code
_entity_poly.pdbx_strand_id
1 'polypeptide(L)'
;MRSWQTYLLLLAALPACLPARHSRSVYYTNHWAVRVLGGPGEADRLASAYGYLNLGQVGSLEDYYHFHHSKTIKRSTFSSRGPHSFLRMDPKVKWMQQQEVKARVKRRVRRNHRFVSFNDPSWPEMWYMHCEDNNSQCRSEMNVLGAWQRGYTGKGVVVTILDDGIERNHPDLVQNYDPHASYDVNGNDEDPTPRYDPSNENKHGTRCAGEVAASANNSICIVGIAYNARIGGIRMLDGDVTDVVEAKAIGAKPEYIHVYSASWGPDDDGRTVDGPGPLAKQAFEHGIKKGRRGRGSIFVWASGNGGREGDHCSCDGYTNSIYTVSVSSTTENGNKPWYLEECASTLATTYSSGAFYERQIMTTDLKKHCTDGHTGTSVSAPMVAGIIALALEANPLLTWRDVQHLLVKTSRPVHLLAPDWKTNGAGRRVSHLYGFGLVDAESLVVEAKRWKTVPAQHICVGTSNKKPWFIPANKTIRTMTLTSACADNPEHHVVYLEHVVVRISIAHPRRGDLQIYLTSPSGTKSQLLARRQHDESNEGFKHWEFMTVHCWGERAAGEWTLEVQDKPYHVRNPDIQGKLKEWSLILYGTAEHPSSNISTQHFRSTMLDPPSLEMEPSKVAFFQNQMEIPEEEDEYTGLCHRECGDQGCDGPNADQCLNCFHYSLGSVKTGRKCVNSCPPGYFGDSLQRKCRRCHRGCEACLGRSQNSCTACKRGYYHHQETNTCVMLCPAGFYSEDGQRRCQKCHQNCKKCFGEMDKCSVCKDGFSLIDNNCVSGCQQGLYLKKELLQCEGCQSDCRTCTGPGQEECLQCAKKVHEWRCVPTCGEGYYHEDERLGLPFQVCRRCEDNCLNCDGSGRNCSRCKEGFYLLSGSCIASDRCHNGDEMFCEMVKSNKLCERKPFIQFCCRTCLLAG
;
A
#
# COMPACT_ATOMS: atom_id res chain seq x y z
N MET A 1 -32.83 26.97 56.80
CA MET A 1 -31.75 27.41 55.91
C MET A 1 -30.39 26.96 56.44
N ARG A 2 -30.06 25.69 56.45
CA ARG A 2 -28.73 25.10 56.76
C ARG A 2 -28.61 23.71 56.17
N SER A 3 -28.93 23.53 54.89
CA SER A 3 -28.85 22.25 54.23
C SER A 3 -28.39 22.31 52.76
N TRP A 4 -28.02 23.46 52.25
CA TRP A 4 -27.64 23.63 50.83
C TRP A 4 -26.18 24.05 50.61
N GLN A 5 -25.40 24.26 51.63
CA GLN A 5 -23.98 24.64 51.52
C GLN A 5 -22.99 23.46 51.56
N THR A 6 -23.47 22.24 51.88
CA THR A 6 -22.61 21.06 51.97
C THR A 6 -22.58 20.27 50.66
N TYR A 7 -23.50 20.53 49.72
CA TYR A 7 -23.54 19.85 48.39
C TYR A 7 -22.74 20.59 47.31
N LEU A 8 -22.35 21.83 47.52
CA LEU A 8 -21.55 22.61 46.55
C LEU A 8 -20.05 22.43 46.71
N LEU A 9 -19.57 21.84 47.78
CA LEU A 9 -18.13 21.60 48.02
C LEU A 9 -17.67 20.17 47.68
N LEU A 10 -18.59 19.28 47.33
CA LEU A 10 -18.29 17.88 46.87
C LEU A 10 -18.27 17.71 45.35
N LEU A 11 -18.63 18.73 44.58
CA LEU A 11 -18.57 18.74 43.12
C LEU A 11 -17.28 19.36 42.53
N ALA A 12 -16.38 19.86 43.41
CA ALA A 12 -15.13 20.52 43.00
C ALA A 12 -13.87 19.65 43.08
N ALA A 13 -14.02 18.32 43.33
CA ALA A 13 -12.90 17.43 43.51
C ALA A 13 -12.96 16.12 42.67
N LEU A 14 -13.53 16.19 41.47
CA LEU A 14 -13.30 15.21 40.44
C LEU A 14 -12.25 15.77 39.49
N PRO A 15 -11.02 15.23 39.44
CA PRO A 15 -10.13 15.57 38.35
C PRO A 15 -10.78 14.99 37.10
N ALA A 16 -11.21 15.85 36.20
CA ALA A 16 -11.55 15.51 34.85
C ALA A 16 -10.31 14.88 34.22
N CYS A 17 -10.25 13.55 34.17
CA CYS A 17 -9.38 12.81 33.25
C CYS A 17 -9.85 13.08 31.84
N LEU A 18 -9.58 14.28 31.33
CA LEU A 18 -9.54 14.51 29.89
C LEU A 18 -8.34 13.71 29.38
N PRO A 19 -8.51 12.87 28.35
CA PRO A 19 -7.37 12.24 27.70
C PRO A 19 -6.44 13.36 27.24
N ALA A 20 -5.21 13.35 27.71
CA ALA A 20 -4.19 14.29 27.28
C ALA A 20 -4.12 14.24 25.75
N ARG A 21 -4.48 15.36 25.10
CA ARG A 21 -4.23 15.56 23.68
C ARG A 21 -2.71 15.39 23.49
N HIS A 22 -2.30 14.28 22.91
CA HIS A 22 -0.95 14.12 22.37
C HIS A 22 -0.88 15.03 21.13
N SER A 23 -0.68 16.34 21.35
CA SER A 23 -0.08 17.14 20.31
C SER A 23 1.31 16.56 20.10
N ARG A 24 1.63 16.07 18.90
CA ARG A 24 2.99 15.67 18.56
C ARG A 24 3.90 16.83 18.88
N SER A 25 4.72 16.67 19.91
CA SER A 25 5.75 17.65 20.22
C SER A 25 6.82 17.52 19.13
N VAL A 26 6.96 18.57 18.31
CA VAL A 26 8.09 18.70 17.39
C VAL A 26 9.36 18.74 18.23
N TYR A 27 10.32 17.86 17.89
CA TYR A 27 11.63 17.84 18.54
C TYR A 27 12.69 18.39 17.58
N TYR A 28 13.41 19.42 18.00
CA TYR A 28 14.54 19.97 17.26
C TYR A 28 15.82 19.25 17.65
N THR A 29 16.63 18.94 16.64
CA THR A 29 17.94 18.30 16.82
C THR A 29 19.05 19.35 17.02
N ASN A 30 20.28 18.90 17.24
CA ASN A 30 21.49 19.73 17.24
C ASN A 30 22.17 19.76 15.86
N HIS A 31 21.40 19.52 14.81
CA HIS A 31 21.85 19.56 13.42
C HIS A 31 21.18 20.69 12.64
N TRP A 32 21.87 21.23 11.63
CA TRP A 32 21.40 22.25 10.72
C TRP A 32 21.69 21.88 9.28
N ALA A 33 20.76 22.17 8.40
CA ALA A 33 21.04 22.25 6.98
C ALA A 33 21.34 23.70 6.64
N VAL A 34 22.43 23.93 5.95
CA VAL A 34 22.94 25.27 5.63
C VAL A 34 23.29 25.35 4.16
N ARG A 35 22.74 26.34 3.46
CA ARG A 35 23.14 26.62 2.09
C ARG A 35 24.26 27.66 2.09
N VAL A 36 25.45 27.26 1.66
CA VAL A 36 26.69 28.05 1.64
C VAL A 36 27.15 28.23 0.22
N LEU A 37 27.37 29.49 -0.23
CA LEU A 37 27.96 29.76 -1.53
C LEU A 37 29.49 29.74 -1.42
N GLY A 38 30.15 29.04 -2.34
CA GLY A 38 31.64 28.98 -2.40
C GLY A 38 32.22 27.59 -2.20
N GLY A 39 31.36 26.59 -2.20
CA GLY A 39 31.77 25.17 -2.20
C GLY A 39 32.19 24.61 -0.84
N PRO A 40 32.69 23.34 -0.79
CA PRO A 40 32.99 22.62 0.45
C PRO A 40 33.97 23.32 1.38
N GLY A 41 35.07 23.89 0.83
CA GLY A 41 36.08 24.57 1.63
C GLY A 41 35.54 25.81 2.36
N GLU A 42 34.61 26.56 1.75
CA GLU A 42 33.94 27.67 2.39
C GLU A 42 32.94 27.21 3.48
N ALA A 43 32.24 26.09 3.26
CA ALA A 43 31.39 25.48 4.26
C ALA A 43 32.19 25.01 5.50
N ASP A 44 33.38 24.40 5.29
CA ASP A 44 34.28 24.01 6.39
C ASP A 44 34.78 25.20 7.19
N ARG A 45 35.18 26.27 6.47
CA ARG A 45 35.64 27.53 7.08
C ARG A 45 34.54 28.16 7.95
N LEU A 46 33.34 28.25 7.41
CA LEU A 46 32.18 28.81 8.15
C LEU A 46 31.76 27.92 9.32
N ALA A 47 31.70 26.62 9.14
CA ALA A 47 31.40 25.71 10.22
C ALA A 47 32.37 25.89 11.38
N SER A 48 33.67 25.87 11.11
CA SER A 48 34.72 26.06 12.12
C SER A 48 34.64 27.45 12.77
N ALA A 49 34.45 28.51 11.99
CA ALA A 49 34.41 29.88 12.49
C ALA A 49 33.25 30.13 13.47
N TYR A 50 32.09 29.46 13.25
CA TYR A 50 30.90 29.62 14.07
C TYR A 50 30.68 28.45 15.06
N GLY A 51 31.65 27.55 15.25
CA GLY A 51 31.64 26.48 16.25
C GLY A 51 30.76 25.27 15.87
N TYR A 52 30.60 25.03 14.58
CA TYR A 52 29.95 23.83 14.04
C TYR A 52 30.99 22.83 13.50
N LEU A 53 30.55 21.60 13.41
CA LEU A 53 31.22 20.56 12.64
C LEU A 53 30.46 20.42 11.30
N ASN A 54 31.14 20.53 10.18
CA ASN A 54 30.58 20.22 8.87
C ASN A 54 30.61 18.70 8.66
N LEU A 55 29.46 18.08 8.49
CA LEU A 55 29.28 16.64 8.20
C LEU A 55 29.20 16.35 6.70
N GLY A 56 29.59 17.32 5.88
CA GLY A 56 29.61 17.20 4.43
C GLY A 56 28.34 17.69 3.73
N GLN A 57 28.34 17.54 2.41
CA GLN A 57 27.25 17.95 1.54
C GLN A 57 25.99 17.08 1.79
N VAL A 58 24.81 17.67 1.64
CA VAL A 58 23.53 16.96 1.79
C VAL A 58 23.23 16.19 0.50
N GLY A 59 23.67 14.93 0.43
CA GLY A 59 23.50 14.10 -0.77
C GLY A 59 24.12 14.77 -2.00
N SER A 60 23.37 14.86 -3.09
CA SER A 60 23.78 15.51 -4.33
C SER A 60 23.34 16.99 -4.44
N LEU A 61 22.78 17.59 -3.38
CA LEU A 61 22.33 18.99 -3.41
C LEU A 61 23.51 19.96 -3.40
N GLU A 62 23.73 20.67 -4.51
CA GLU A 62 24.76 21.68 -4.65
C GLU A 62 24.58 22.81 -3.62
N ASP A 63 25.67 23.25 -2.98
CA ASP A 63 25.73 24.30 -1.95
C ASP A 63 25.07 23.97 -0.60
N TYR A 64 24.42 22.84 -0.42
CA TYR A 64 23.79 22.48 0.86
C TYR A 64 24.68 21.58 1.69
N TYR A 65 24.94 21.98 2.96
CA TYR A 65 25.84 21.29 3.88
C TYR A 65 25.14 20.95 5.18
N HIS A 66 25.51 19.82 5.77
CA HIS A 66 25.00 19.33 7.03
C HIS A 66 25.92 19.76 8.18
N PHE A 67 25.48 20.70 9.01
CA PHE A 67 26.23 21.21 10.14
C PHE A 67 25.71 20.64 11.47
N HIS A 68 26.64 20.24 12.34
CA HIS A 68 26.37 19.76 13.69
C HIS A 68 26.93 20.72 14.73
N HIS A 69 26.15 21.06 15.78
CA HIS A 69 26.59 21.94 16.86
C HIS A 69 26.57 21.19 18.21
N SER A 70 27.73 20.78 18.73
CA SER A 70 27.85 19.93 19.92
C SER A 70 27.27 20.50 21.21
N LYS A 71 27.26 21.84 21.34
CA LYS A 71 26.72 22.54 22.53
C LYS A 71 25.20 22.74 22.54
N THR A 72 24.49 22.38 21.47
CA THR A 72 23.02 22.43 21.41
C THR A 72 22.44 21.12 21.89
N ILE A 73 21.31 21.18 22.61
CA ILE A 73 20.62 20.00 23.13
C ILE A 73 20.12 19.15 21.96
N LYS A 74 20.43 17.86 21.94
CA LYS A 74 20.13 16.92 20.85
C LYS A 74 18.61 16.74 20.62
N ARG A 75 17.77 16.86 21.65
CA ARG A 75 16.30 16.79 21.54
C ARG A 75 15.68 17.88 22.40
N SER A 76 15.04 18.85 21.76
CA SER A 76 14.36 19.97 22.43
C SER A 76 13.03 20.25 21.76
N THR A 77 12.01 20.53 22.54
CA THR A 77 10.69 21.01 22.03
C THR A 77 10.73 22.44 21.52
N PHE A 78 11.82 23.17 21.77
CA PHE A 78 12.04 24.53 21.31
C PHE A 78 13.22 24.60 20.36
N SER A 79 13.05 25.36 19.26
CA SER A 79 14.16 25.65 18.36
C SER A 79 15.25 26.47 19.07
N SER A 80 16.49 26.15 18.79
CA SER A 80 17.63 26.90 19.32
C SER A 80 17.75 28.26 18.62
N ARG A 81 17.80 29.35 19.39
CA ARG A 81 17.96 30.73 18.94
C ARG A 81 19.23 31.33 19.56
N GLY A 82 19.59 32.53 19.19
CA GLY A 82 20.72 33.25 19.74
C GLY A 82 22.01 33.01 18.96
N PRO A 83 22.98 32.17 19.43
CA PRO A 83 24.30 32.02 18.80
C PRO A 83 24.27 31.67 17.31
N HIS A 84 23.22 30.97 16.87
CA HIS A 84 23.03 30.51 15.49
C HIS A 84 22.64 31.64 14.54
N SER A 85 22.19 32.80 15.06
CA SER A 85 21.88 33.98 14.25
C SER A 85 23.11 34.59 13.58
N PHE A 86 24.28 34.48 14.18
CA PHE A 86 25.52 34.99 13.58
C PHE A 86 25.90 34.26 12.30
N LEU A 87 25.85 32.95 12.29
CA LEU A 87 26.04 32.15 11.08
C LEU A 87 25.00 32.50 10.01
N ARG A 88 23.74 32.72 10.42
CA ARG A 88 22.63 33.08 9.50
C ARG A 88 22.84 34.41 8.82
N MET A 89 23.54 35.36 9.47
CA MET A 89 23.81 36.70 8.93
C MET A 89 25.06 36.74 8.03
N ASP A 90 25.84 35.69 7.94
CA ASP A 90 26.99 35.62 7.05
C ASP A 90 26.57 35.77 5.58
N PRO A 91 27.20 36.66 4.78
CA PRO A 91 26.79 36.89 3.39
C PRO A 91 26.87 35.67 2.47
N LYS A 92 27.70 34.68 2.83
CA LYS A 92 27.85 33.41 2.12
C LYS A 92 26.71 32.41 2.45
N VAL A 93 26.02 32.59 3.56
CA VAL A 93 24.90 31.74 3.99
C VAL A 93 23.60 32.28 3.39
N LYS A 94 23.03 31.55 2.45
CA LYS A 94 21.77 31.93 1.77
C LYS A 94 20.52 31.39 2.44
N TRP A 95 20.68 30.29 3.16
CA TRP A 95 19.58 29.65 3.88
C TRP A 95 20.12 28.76 5.00
N MET A 96 19.37 28.66 6.10
CA MET A 96 19.74 27.84 7.25
C MET A 96 18.48 27.40 8.02
N GLN A 97 18.39 26.11 8.32
CA GLN A 97 17.30 25.54 9.09
C GLN A 97 17.82 24.50 10.09
N GLN A 98 17.37 24.63 11.36
CA GLN A 98 17.55 23.59 12.37
C GLN A 98 16.67 22.40 12.01
N GLN A 99 17.22 21.19 12.13
CA GLN A 99 16.51 19.99 11.72
C GLN A 99 15.54 19.50 12.80
N GLU A 100 14.36 19.08 12.37
CA GLU A 100 13.29 18.53 13.19
C GLU A 100 13.24 17.01 13.02
N VAL A 101 12.94 16.30 14.11
CA VAL A 101 12.72 14.84 14.07
C VAL A 101 11.32 14.60 13.50
N LYS A 102 11.26 13.91 12.37
CA LYS A 102 10.01 13.47 11.75
C LYS A 102 9.72 12.02 12.16
N ALA A 103 8.47 11.72 12.52
CA ALA A 103 8.04 10.34 12.70
C ALA A 103 7.90 9.68 11.33
N ARG A 104 8.58 8.55 11.15
CA ARG A 104 8.46 7.70 9.97
C ARG A 104 8.26 6.27 10.43
N VAL A 105 7.30 5.57 9.86
CA VAL A 105 6.97 4.18 10.20
C VAL A 105 7.22 3.28 9.00
N LYS A 106 7.70 2.09 9.29
CA LYS A 106 7.86 1.04 8.28
C LYS A 106 6.46 0.52 7.91
N ARG A 107 6.15 0.47 6.63
CA ARG A 107 4.86 -0.02 6.12
C ARG A 107 4.87 -1.54 6.09
N ARG A 108 4.50 -2.17 7.22
CA ARG A 108 4.66 -3.59 7.47
C ARG A 108 3.47 -4.20 8.18
N VAL A 109 3.06 -5.39 7.72
CA VAL A 109 2.10 -6.28 8.40
C VAL A 109 2.75 -7.66 8.62
N ARG A 110 2.43 -8.37 9.71
CA ARG A 110 3.03 -9.69 10.04
C ARG A 110 2.10 -10.84 9.72
N ARG A 111 2.57 -11.92 9.05
CA ARG A 111 2.23 -13.34 9.25
C ARG A 111 2.91 -14.32 8.28
N ASN A 112 2.85 -15.60 8.58
CA ASN A 112 3.72 -16.70 8.14
C ASN A 112 3.04 -17.81 7.31
N HIS A 113 3.71 -18.46 6.42
CA HIS A 113 4.25 -19.77 5.96
C HIS A 113 3.71 -20.25 4.60
N ARG A 114 4.35 -20.98 3.83
CA ARG A 114 5.51 -21.68 3.26
C ARG A 114 5.24 -22.33 1.88
N PHE A 115 6.19 -22.67 1.03
CA PHE A 115 6.90 -23.67 0.23
C PHE A 115 6.98 -23.42 -1.33
N VAL A 116 7.77 -23.92 -2.17
CA VAL A 116 9.01 -24.25 -2.84
C VAL A 116 9.01 -24.48 -4.39
N SER A 117 9.95 -24.10 -5.32
CA SER A 117 10.87 -24.75 -6.27
C SER A 117 11.31 -24.09 -7.58
N PHE A 118 12.33 -23.34 -7.59
CA PHE A 118 13.49 -23.31 -8.51
C PHE A 118 14.50 -24.25 -7.86
N ASN A 119 15.78 -24.24 -8.17
CA ASN A 119 16.78 -24.85 -7.30
C ASN A 119 16.75 -24.19 -5.88
N ASP A 120 16.16 -23.06 -5.75
CA ASP A 120 16.00 -22.25 -4.55
C ASP A 120 14.83 -22.75 -3.72
N PRO A 121 15.04 -23.09 -2.44
CA PRO A 121 14.09 -23.86 -1.65
C PRO A 121 12.68 -23.29 -1.52
N SER A 122 12.48 -22.00 -1.65
CA SER A 122 11.16 -21.39 -1.54
C SER A 122 10.45 -21.10 -2.88
N TRP A 123 11.02 -21.60 -3.98
CA TRP A 123 10.44 -21.33 -5.31
C TRP A 123 8.99 -21.82 -5.50
N PRO A 124 8.48 -23.00 -5.08
CA PRO A 124 7.05 -23.29 -5.24
C PRO A 124 6.09 -22.45 -4.42
N GLU A 125 6.56 -21.72 -3.41
CA GLU A 125 5.70 -20.82 -2.63
C GLU A 125 5.61 -19.44 -3.22
N MET A 126 6.45 -19.15 -4.19
CA MET A 126 6.45 -17.90 -4.94
C MET A 126 5.32 -17.90 -5.98
N TRP A 127 4.09 -18.19 -5.54
CA TRP A 127 2.88 -18.26 -6.37
C TRP A 127 2.65 -16.98 -7.20
N TYR A 128 3.12 -15.84 -6.70
CA TYR A 128 3.05 -14.55 -7.38
C TYR A 128 3.98 -14.46 -8.60
N MET A 129 4.95 -15.36 -8.72
CA MET A 129 5.90 -15.46 -9.84
C MET A 129 5.45 -16.48 -10.88
N HIS A 130 4.83 -17.59 -10.46
CA HIS A 130 4.47 -18.70 -11.33
C HIS A 130 3.20 -19.41 -10.84
N CYS A 131 2.57 -20.20 -11.73
CA CYS A 131 1.43 -21.06 -11.45
C CYS A 131 1.74 -22.50 -11.88
N GLU A 132 2.63 -23.15 -11.17
CA GLU A 132 2.97 -24.57 -11.41
C GLU A 132 2.08 -25.54 -10.60
N ASP A 133 1.24 -25.02 -9.72
CA ASP A 133 0.28 -25.82 -8.97
C ASP A 133 -0.76 -26.46 -9.90
N ASN A 134 -1.05 -27.73 -9.71
CA ASN A 134 -2.22 -28.41 -10.29
C ASN A 134 -3.57 -27.81 -9.79
N ASN A 135 -3.53 -26.71 -9.06
CA ASN A 135 -4.68 -25.98 -8.57
C ASN A 135 -5.21 -25.05 -9.68
N SER A 136 -6.41 -25.35 -10.19
CA SER A 136 -7.09 -24.56 -11.23
C SER A 136 -7.39 -23.11 -10.85
N GLN A 137 -7.05 -22.69 -9.65
CA GLN A 137 -7.27 -21.33 -9.12
C GLN A 137 -5.99 -20.49 -9.05
N CYS A 138 -4.82 -21.06 -9.28
CA CYS A 138 -3.57 -20.30 -9.28
C CYS A 138 -3.55 -19.24 -10.38
N ARG A 139 -3.13 -18.04 -10.04
CA ARG A 139 -3.05 -16.88 -10.96
C ARG A 139 -1.78 -16.11 -10.67
N SER A 140 -0.75 -16.34 -11.47
CA SER A 140 0.44 -15.50 -11.51
C SER A 140 0.36 -14.58 -12.73
N GLU A 141 -0.32 -13.45 -12.58
CA GLU A 141 -0.63 -12.59 -13.73
C GLU A 141 0.31 -11.40 -13.88
N MET A 142 1.31 -11.26 -13.00
CA MET A 142 2.39 -10.28 -13.20
C MET A 142 3.33 -10.66 -14.36
N ASN A 143 3.20 -11.87 -14.91
CA ASN A 143 3.92 -12.37 -16.10
C ASN A 143 5.45 -12.20 -16.03
N VAL A 144 6.03 -12.34 -14.84
CA VAL A 144 7.48 -12.22 -14.63
C VAL A 144 8.23 -13.27 -15.42
N LEU A 145 7.74 -14.52 -15.43
CA LEU A 145 8.34 -15.61 -16.24
C LEU A 145 8.40 -15.26 -17.73
N GLY A 146 7.39 -14.57 -18.27
CA GLY A 146 7.39 -14.12 -19.67
C GLY A 146 8.50 -13.13 -19.98
N ALA A 147 8.85 -12.25 -19.05
CA ALA A 147 9.98 -11.34 -19.16
C ALA A 147 11.32 -12.12 -19.12
N TRP A 148 11.47 -13.08 -18.20
CA TRP A 148 12.66 -13.93 -18.10
C TRP A 148 12.87 -14.83 -19.33
N GLN A 149 11.80 -15.43 -19.88
CA GLN A 149 11.84 -16.20 -21.13
C GLN A 149 12.30 -15.37 -22.33
N ARG A 150 12.14 -14.06 -22.28
CA ARG A 150 12.67 -13.10 -23.29
C ARG A 150 14.12 -12.71 -23.02
N GLY A 151 14.73 -13.21 -21.94
CA GLY A 151 16.13 -12.98 -21.60
C GLY A 151 16.38 -11.77 -20.70
N TYR A 152 15.33 -11.16 -20.11
CA TYR A 152 15.48 -9.99 -19.24
C TYR A 152 15.38 -10.41 -17.77
N THR A 153 16.41 -10.12 -17.00
CA THR A 153 16.62 -10.58 -15.61
C THR A 153 17.12 -9.48 -14.67
N GLY A 154 17.18 -8.23 -15.18
CA GLY A 154 17.66 -7.06 -14.45
C GLY A 154 19.17 -6.78 -14.63
N LYS A 155 19.86 -7.51 -15.51
CA LYS A 155 21.31 -7.39 -15.70
C LYS A 155 21.74 -5.98 -16.08
N GLY A 156 22.73 -5.44 -15.34
CA GLY A 156 23.28 -4.11 -15.57
C GLY A 156 22.45 -2.98 -14.96
N VAL A 157 21.35 -3.28 -14.27
CA VAL A 157 20.54 -2.30 -13.55
C VAL A 157 20.88 -2.31 -12.06
N VAL A 158 20.92 -1.12 -11.45
CA VAL A 158 21.20 -0.91 -10.02
C VAL A 158 19.94 -0.44 -9.33
N VAL A 159 19.49 -1.20 -8.34
CA VAL A 159 18.34 -0.87 -7.49
C VAL A 159 18.82 -0.67 -6.05
N THR A 160 18.29 0.32 -5.36
CA THR A 160 18.66 0.58 -3.96
C THR A 160 17.41 0.68 -3.09
N ILE A 161 17.46 0.00 -1.95
CA ILE A 161 16.41 0.01 -0.93
C ILE A 161 16.71 1.13 0.07
N LEU A 162 15.78 2.07 0.24
CA LEU A 162 15.85 3.11 1.26
C LEU A 162 15.07 2.63 2.49
N ASP A 163 15.76 2.13 3.54
CA ASP A 163 15.07 1.46 4.65
C ASP A 163 15.94 1.40 5.94
N ASP A 164 15.76 0.35 6.75
CA ASP A 164 16.46 0.10 8.01
C ASP A 164 17.84 -0.61 7.86
N GLY A 165 18.28 -0.80 6.62
CA GLY A 165 19.52 -1.46 6.25
C GLY A 165 19.33 -2.67 5.35
N ILE A 166 20.45 -3.27 4.91
CA ILE A 166 20.47 -4.52 4.14
C ILE A 166 21.53 -5.46 4.71
N GLU A 167 21.15 -6.71 4.98
CA GLU A 167 22.12 -7.76 5.37
C GLU A 167 22.97 -8.14 4.16
N ARG A 168 24.02 -7.35 3.89
CA ARG A 168 24.86 -7.44 2.69
C ARG A 168 25.60 -8.78 2.52
N ASN A 169 25.76 -9.55 3.61
CA ASN A 169 26.34 -10.88 3.62
C ASN A 169 25.28 -12.00 3.68
N HIS A 170 24.01 -11.68 3.46
CA HIS A 170 22.99 -12.70 3.29
C HIS A 170 23.31 -13.57 2.08
N PRO A 171 23.35 -14.91 2.20
CA PRO A 171 23.84 -15.79 1.12
C PRO A 171 23.03 -15.68 -0.17
N ASP A 172 21.77 -15.23 -0.10
CA ASP A 172 20.91 -15.02 -1.26
C ASP A 172 21.00 -13.61 -1.87
N LEU A 173 21.69 -12.68 -1.20
CA LEU A 173 21.90 -11.30 -1.67
C LEU A 173 23.35 -11.00 -2.06
N VAL A 174 24.30 -11.65 -1.43
CA VAL A 174 25.74 -11.33 -1.52
C VAL A 174 26.28 -11.29 -2.94
N GLN A 175 25.77 -12.13 -3.83
CA GLN A 175 26.19 -12.18 -5.24
C GLN A 175 25.81 -10.91 -6.00
N ASN A 176 24.66 -10.33 -5.68
CA ASN A 176 24.08 -9.15 -6.34
C ASN A 176 24.31 -7.86 -5.55
N TYR A 177 24.84 -7.97 -4.32
CA TYR A 177 25.09 -6.82 -3.47
C TYR A 177 26.10 -5.85 -4.11
N ASP A 178 25.77 -4.56 -4.05
CA ASP A 178 26.58 -3.48 -4.60
C ASP A 178 26.95 -2.44 -3.52
N PRO A 179 28.22 -2.42 -3.07
CA PRO A 179 28.69 -1.42 -2.09
C PRO A 179 28.56 0.01 -2.62
N HIS A 180 28.73 0.23 -3.95
CA HIS A 180 28.60 1.56 -4.53
C HIS A 180 27.15 2.07 -4.54
N ALA A 181 26.18 1.19 -4.47
CA ALA A 181 24.76 1.55 -4.36
C ALA A 181 24.27 1.64 -2.89
N SER A 182 25.21 1.59 -1.93
CA SER A 182 24.89 1.47 -0.52
C SER A 182 25.53 2.59 0.32
N TYR A 183 24.90 2.91 1.45
CA TYR A 183 25.39 3.88 2.43
C TYR A 183 24.60 3.78 3.75
N ASP A 184 25.22 4.08 4.88
CA ASP A 184 24.55 4.28 6.16
C ASP A 184 24.42 5.78 6.47
N VAL A 185 23.20 6.31 6.36
CA VAL A 185 22.90 7.71 6.70
C VAL A 185 22.78 7.91 8.21
N ASN A 186 22.40 6.87 8.96
CA ASN A 186 22.29 6.92 10.42
C ASN A 186 23.67 6.92 11.08
N GLY A 187 24.59 6.04 10.65
CA GLY A 187 25.98 5.97 11.08
C GLY A 187 26.89 7.01 10.40
N ASN A 188 26.52 7.46 9.22
CA ASN A 188 27.32 8.31 8.32
C ASN A 188 28.59 7.60 7.84
N ASP A 189 28.43 6.36 7.40
CA ASP A 189 29.49 5.51 6.83
C ASP A 189 28.95 4.69 5.64
N GLU A 190 29.81 3.82 5.05
CA GLU A 190 29.48 3.05 3.86
C GLU A 190 28.92 1.64 4.16
N ASP A 191 28.71 1.27 5.44
CA ASP A 191 28.23 -0.05 5.83
C ASP A 191 26.71 -0.02 6.16
N PRO A 192 25.82 -0.39 5.22
CA PRO A 192 24.38 -0.38 5.44
C PRO A 192 23.89 -1.59 6.23
N THR A 193 24.76 -2.35 6.89
CA THR A 193 24.36 -3.53 7.66
C THR A 193 23.37 -3.13 8.76
N PRO A 194 22.20 -3.80 8.85
CA PRO A 194 21.23 -3.47 9.88
C PRO A 194 21.75 -3.77 11.26
N ARG A 195 21.40 -2.96 12.26
CA ARG A 195 21.67 -3.25 13.65
C ARG A 195 20.91 -4.51 14.08
N TYR A 196 21.66 -5.49 14.60
CA TYR A 196 21.07 -6.72 15.14
C TYR A 196 20.68 -6.51 16.60
N ASP A 197 19.45 -6.82 16.92
CA ASP A 197 18.92 -6.82 18.28
C ASP A 197 18.09 -8.08 18.56
N PRO A 198 17.73 -8.35 19.83
CA PRO A 198 16.90 -9.52 20.16
C PRO A 198 15.49 -9.51 19.55
N SER A 199 14.94 -8.33 19.21
CA SER A 199 13.62 -8.18 18.61
C SER A 199 13.63 -8.38 17.09
N ASN A 200 14.79 -8.39 16.45
CA ASN A 200 14.98 -8.36 15.00
C ASN A 200 14.18 -7.21 14.36
N GLU A 201 14.29 -6.02 14.93
CA GLU A 201 13.51 -4.85 14.50
C GLU A 201 13.88 -4.41 13.08
N ASN A 202 15.18 -4.38 12.76
CA ASN A 202 15.73 -3.84 11.52
C ASN A 202 15.84 -4.88 10.39
N LYS A 203 14.81 -5.66 10.15
CA LYS A 203 14.77 -6.71 9.12
C LYS A 203 14.07 -6.29 7.83
N HIS A 204 13.42 -5.13 7.84
CA HIS A 204 12.49 -4.75 6.80
C HIS A 204 13.21 -4.49 5.46
N GLY A 205 14.31 -3.75 5.44
CA GLY A 205 15.06 -3.48 4.22
C GLY A 205 15.70 -4.74 3.59
N THR A 206 16.18 -5.68 4.43
CA THR A 206 16.67 -6.98 3.93
C THR A 206 15.57 -7.78 3.23
N ARG A 207 14.34 -7.73 3.77
CA ARG A 207 13.18 -8.39 3.15
C ARG A 207 12.79 -7.77 1.82
N CYS A 208 12.78 -6.44 1.73
CA CYS A 208 12.54 -5.72 0.49
C CYS A 208 13.62 -6.01 -0.57
N ALA A 209 14.88 -6.14 -0.17
CA ALA A 209 15.99 -6.41 -1.07
C ALA A 209 15.88 -7.80 -1.75
N GLY A 210 15.43 -8.81 -1.01
CA GLY A 210 15.22 -10.17 -1.53
C GLY A 210 14.20 -10.21 -2.66
N GLU A 211 13.09 -9.52 -2.53
CA GLU A 211 12.05 -9.46 -3.57
C GLU A 211 12.56 -8.88 -4.88
N VAL A 212 13.48 -7.91 -4.80
CA VAL A 212 14.09 -7.29 -5.99
C VAL A 212 15.09 -8.22 -6.63
N ALA A 213 16.11 -8.68 -5.87
CA ALA A 213 17.34 -9.19 -6.44
C ALA A 213 17.98 -10.35 -5.64
N ALA A 214 17.20 -11.18 -4.95
CA ALA A 214 17.71 -12.47 -4.49
C ALA A 214 18.23 -13.27 -5.66
N SER A 215 19.36 -13.97 -5.47
CA SER A 215 20.10 -14.68 -6.53
C SER A 215 19.36 -15.96 -6.92
N ALA A 216 19.25 -16.23 -8.20
CA ALA A 216 18.58 -17.42 -8.71
C ALA A 216 19.51 -18.64 -8.82
N ASN A 217 19.00 -19.87 -8.63
CA ASN A 217 19.72 -21.13 -8.76
C ASN A 217 20.95 -21.24 -7.85
N ASN A 218 20.86 -20.75 -6.65
CA ASN A 218 21.93 -20.86 -5.66
C ASN A 218 21.61 -21.85 -4.53
N SER A 219 20.46 -22.55 -4.60
CA SER A 219 19.94 -23.47 -3.57
C SER A 219 19.64 -22.79 -2.24
N ILE A 220 19.34 -21.49 -2.27
CA ILE A 220 19.10 -20.67 -1.08
C ILE A 220 17.83 -19.87 -1.28
N CYS A 221 16.96 -19.81 -0.29
CA CYS A 221 15.84 -18.94 -0.09
C CYS A 221 14.90 -18.79 -1.31
N ILE A 222 14.98 -17.70 -2.05
CA ILE A 222 14.03 -17.27 -3.08
C ILE A 222 14.73 -16.85 -4.38
N VAL A 223 13.91 -16.49 -5.37
CA VAL A 223 14.38 -15.86 -6.62
C VAL A 223 13.85 -14.43 -6.70
N GLY A 224 14.71 -13.45 -6.75
CA GLY A 224 14.33 -12.05 -6.96
C GLY A 224 13.72 -11.81 -8.34
N ILE A 225 12.79 -10.85 -8.46
CA ILE A 225 12.19 -10.50 -9.75
C ILE A 225 13.25 -10.10 -10.78
N ALA A 226 14.25 -9.38 -10.35
CA ALA A 226 15.41 -8.98 -11.16
C ALA A 226 16.69 -9.66 -10.62
N TYR A 227 16.71 -10.98 -10.60
CA TYR A 227 17.74 -11.80 -9.94
C TYR A 227 19.18 -11.60 -10.44
N ASN A 228 19.39 -10.84 -11.50
CA ASN A 228 20.70 -10.42 -12.01
C ASN A 228 20.92 -8.90 -11.90
N ALA A 229 20.02 -8.16 -11.25
CA ALA A 229 20.22 -6.76 -10.94
C ALA A 229 21.20 -6.61 -9.77
N ARG A 230 21.86 -5.48 -9.69
CA ARG A 230 22.63 -5.09 -8.51
C ARG A 230 21.71 -4.47 -7.47
N ILE A 231 21.93 -4.83 -6.21
CA ILE A 231 21.11 -4.38 -5.08
C ILE A 231 21.96 -3.67 -4.04
N GLY A 232 21.56 -2.45 -3.70
CA GLY A 232 22.14 -1.69 -2.60
C GLY A 232 21.11 -1.42 -1.50
N GLY A 233 21.59 -0.88 -0.39
CA GLY A 233 20.75 -0.44 0.72
C GLY A 233 21.25 0.89 1.29
N ILE A 234 20.34 1.80 1.53
CA ILE A 234 20.58 3.02 2.29
C ILE A 234 19.91 2.87 3.65
N ARG A 235 20.74 2.68 4.69
CA ARG A 235 20.25 2.59 6.07
C ARG A 235 19.92 3.98 6.58
N MET A 236 18.63 4.26 6.82
CA MET A 236 18.14 5.58 7.21
C MET A 236 17.02 5.58 8.26
N LEU A 237 16.39 4.45 8.50
CA LEU A 237 15.24 4.33 9.42
C LEU A 237 15.59 3.87 10.82
N ASP A 238 16.84 3.49 11.10
CA ASP A 238 17.32 3.06 12.43
C ASP A 238 17.91 4.23 13.23
N GLY A 239 17.18 5.33 13.27
CA GLY A 239 17.58 6.54 14.00
C GLY A 239 16.56 7.67 13.86
N ASP A 240 16.95 8.88 14.29
CA ASP A 240 16.11 10.07 14.11
C ASP A 240 16.04 10.45 12.62
N VAL A 241 14.88 10.28 12.00
CA VAL A 241 14.66 10.68 10.61
C VAL A 241 14.35 12.18 10.54
N THR A 242 15.19 12.91 9.79
CA THR A 242 15.04 14.35 9.55
C THR A 242 15.01 14.62 8.05
N ASP A 243 14.63 15.83 7.65
CA ASP A 243 14.65 16.25 6.24
C ASP A 243 16.04 16.09 5.60
N VAL A 244 17.13 16.28 6.38
CA VAL A 244 18.51 16.02 5.92
C VAL A 244 18.75 14.53 5.68
N VAL A 245 18.29 13.66 6.57
CA VAL A 245 18.43 12.20 6.43
C VAL A 245 17.67 11.73 5.18
N GLU A 246 16.44 12.17 5.02
CA GLU A 246 15.62 11.86 3.84
C GLU A 246 16.28 12.35 2.55
N ALA A 247 16.74 13.61 2.53
CA ALA A 247 17.38 14.20 1.36
C ALA A 247 18.70 13.51 1.00
N LYS A 248 19.51 13.10 2.00
CA LYS A 248 20.72 12.29 1.77
C LYS A 248 20.38 10.94 1.14
N ALA A 249 19.37 10.26 1.65
CA ALA A 249 18.94 8.96 1.16
C ALA A 249 18.37 9.04 -0.27
N ILE A 250 17.41 9.95 -0.50
CA ILE A 250 16.74 10.15 -1.80
C ILE A 250 17.74 10.64 -2.85
N GLY A 251 18.68 11.49 -2.45
CA GLY A 251 19.71 12.07 -3.33
C GLY A 251 21.02 11.26 -3.38
N ALA A 252 21.08 10.03 -2.86
CA ALA A 252 22.30 9.24 -2.86
C ALA A 252 22.68 8.78 -4.28
N LYS A 253 23.88 9.09 -4.72
CA LYS A 253 24.54 8.58 -5.95
C LYS A 253 23.62 8.54 -7.20
N PRO A 254 22.93 9.63 -7.59
CA PRO A 254 21.86 9.63 -8.60
C PRO A 254 22.37 9.28 -10.02
N GLU A 255 23.68 9.47 -10.30
CA GLU A 255 24.27 9.07 -11.58
C GLU A 255 24.51 7.55 -11.67
N TYR A 256 24.51 6.84 -10.53
CA TYR A 256 24.81 5.42 -10.45
C TYR A 256 23.57 4.57 -10.19
N ILE A 257 22.75 4.96 -9.23
CA ILE A 257 21.53 4.24 -8.85
C ILE A 257 20.43 4.53 -9.87
N HIS A 258 19.83 3.48 -10.43
CA HIS A 258 18.77 3.61 -11.42
C HIS A 258 17.38 3.71 -10.79
N VAL A 259 17.11 2.88 -9.79
CA VAL A 259 15.82 2.76 -9.13
C VAL A 259 15.98 2.82 -7.61
N TYR A 260 15.20 3.64 -6.96
CA TYR A 260 15.11 3.72 -5.51
C TYR A 260 13.76 3.13 -5.09
N SER A 261 13.77 2.20 -4.16
CA SER A 261 12.56 1.58 -3.59
C SER A 261 12.40 2.00 -2.14
N ALA A 262 11.29 2.61 -1.81
CA ALA A 262 10.96 3.08 -0.47
C ALA A 262 9.63 2.50 0.01
N SER A 263 9.68 1.82 1.14
CA SER A 263 8.53 1.18 1.77
C SER A 263 8.24 1.78 3.15
N TRP A 264 8.26 3.12 3.24
CA TRP A 264 8.05 3.90 4.44
C TRP A 264 7.33 5.23 4.13
N GLY A 265 6.88 5.93 5.14
CA GLY A 265 6.23 7.24 5.00
C GLY A 265 5.76 7.80 6.34
N PRO A 266 4.84 8.77 6.34
CA PRO A 266 4.15 9.24 7.54
C PRO A 266 3.43 8.09 8.28
N ASP A 267 3.03 8.33 9.53
CA ASP A 267 2.24 7.35 10.29
C ASP A 267 0.93 7.01 9.56
N ASP A 268 0.65 5.71 9.44
CA ASP A 268 -0.57 5.14 8.84
C ASP A 268 -1.69 5.07 9.90
N ASP A 269 -2.06 6.22 10.52
CA ASP A 269 -2.92 6.31 11.72
C ASP A 269 -4.31 6.93 11.46
N GLY A 270 -4.62 7.23 10.21
CA GLY A 270 -5.88 7.88 9.83
C GLY A 270 -6.00 9.34 10.27
N ARG A 271 -4.91 9.98 10.70
CA ARG A 271 -4.90 11.37 11.24
C ARG A 271 -3.79 12.23 10.64
N THR A 272 -2.64 11.62 10.39
CA THR A 272 -1.43 12.33 9.97
C THR A 272 -1.59 12.86 8.55
N VAL A 273 -1.16 14.11 8.36
CA VAL A 273 -0.94 14.73 7.04
C VAL A 273 0.49 15.26 7.08
N ASP A 274 1.38 14.60 6.36
CA ASP A 274 2.80 14.92 6.32
C ASP A 274 3.42 14.48 4.98
N GLY A 275 4.63 14.94 4.69
CA GLY A 275 5.30 14.62 3.44
C GLY A 275 6.76 15.05 3.46
N PRO A 276 7.42 15.06 2.29
CA PRO A 276 8.81 15.45 2.16
C PRO A 276 9.02 16.89 2.61
N GLY A 277 10.10 17.11 3.36
CA GLY A 277 10.53 18.45 3.72
C GLY A 277 11.17 19.19 2.54
N PRO A 278 11.60 20.45 2.74
CA PRO A 278 12.18 21.25 1.65
C PRO A 278 13.41 20.62 0.99
N LEU A 279 14.26 19.92 1.74
CA LEU A 279 15.47 19.28 1.20
C LEU A 279 15.13 17.96 0.48
N ALA A 280 14.24 17.15 1.04
CA ALA A 280 13.77 15.95 0.39
C ALA A 280 13.07 16.26 -0.93
N LYS A 281 12.25 17.34 -1.00
CA LYS A 281 11.66 17.82 -2.26
C LYS A 281 12.72 18.21 -3.29
N GLN A 282 13.75 18.93 -2.87
CA GLN A 282 14.86 19.28 -3.76
C GLN A 282 15.66 18.05 -4.21
N ALA A 283 15.81 17.04 -3.35
CA ALA A 283 16.46 15.78 -3.71
C ALA A 283 15.67 15.02 -4.79
N PHE A 284 14.34 14.95 -4.68
CA PHE A 284 13.49 14.41 -5.76
C PHE A 284 13.67 15.18 -7.07
N GLU A 285 13.57 16.52 -7.02
CA GLU A 285 13.73 17.35 -8.21
C GLU A 285 15.13 17.22 -8.84
N HIS A 286 16.17 17.15 -8.03
CA HIS A 286 17.51 16.91 -8.51
C HIS A 286 17.62 15.51 -9.15
N GLY A 287 17.11 14.50 -8.49
CA GLY A 287 17.10 13.12 -8.98
C GLY A 287 16.43 12.97 -10.35
N ILE A 288 15.23 13.53 -10.55
CA ILE A 288 14.55 13.45 -11.85
C ILE A 288 15.20 14.28 -12.95
N LYS A 289 15.91 15.38 -12.61
CA LYS A 289 16.57 16.26 -13.60
C LYS A 289 17.96 15.77 -13.96
N LYS A 290 18.74 15.32 -13.00
CA LYS A 290 20.17 14.98 -13.15
C LYS A 290 20.45 13.50 -13.14
N GLY A 291 19.71 12.73 -12.35
CA GLY A 291 19.93 11.29 -12.17
C GLY A 291 19.97 10.52 -13.49
N ARG A 292 20.68 9.40 -13.48
CA ARG A 292 20.83 8.52 -14.66
C ARG A 292 21.29 9.29 -15.91
N ARG A 293 22.24 10.23 -15.74
CA ARG A 293 22.76 11.09 -16.83
C ARG A 293 21.65 11.90 -17.53
N GLY A 294 20.77 12.54 -16.73
CA GLY A 294 19.66 13.36 -17.21
C GLY A 294 18.39 12.61 -17.64
N ARG A 295 18.36 11.25 -17.52
CA ARG A 295 17.13 10.47 -17.76
C ARG A 295 16.19 10.48 -16.56
N GLY A 296 16.69 10.88 -15.39
CA GLY A 296 16.01 10.95 -14.14
C GLY A 296 16.03 9.64 -13.36
N SER A 297 16.29 9.74 -12.06
CA SER A 297 16.15 8.67 -11.10
C SER A 297 14.69 8.19 -11.02
N ILE A 298 14.48 6.91 -10.80
CA ILE A 298 13.13 6.32 -10.68
C ILE A 298 12.87 6.03 -9.22
N PHE A 299 11.86 6.65 -8.63
CA PHE A 299 11.47 6.48 -7.23
C PHE A 299 10.18 5.66 -7.16
N VAL A 300 10.24 4.49 -6.53
CA VAL A 300 9.10 3.60 -6.33
C VAL A 300 8.70 3.65 -4.85
N TRP A 301 7.43 3.85 -4.59
CA TRP A 301 6.92 4.11 -3.23
C TRP A 301 5.71 3.27 -2.88
N ALA A 302 5.69 2.70 -1.67
CA ALA A 302 4.56 1.96 -1.14
C ALA A 302 3.42 2.91 -0.76
N SER A 303 2.17 2.60 -1.16
CA SER A 303 1.03 3.52 -1.01
C SER A 303 0.53 3.73 0.43
N GLY A 304 0.86 2.85 1.39
CA GLY A 304 0.45 2.96 2.80
C GLY A 304 -0.32 1.75 3.30
N ASN A 305 -0.39 1.58 4.62
CA ASN A 305 -1.00 0.42 5.29
C ASN A 305 -2.06 0.82 6.33
N GLY A 306 -2.54 2.04 6.31
CA GLY A 306 -3.55 2.57 7.23
C GLY A 306 -5.00 2.23 6.87
N GLY A 307 -5.24 1.30 5.93
CA GLY A 307 -6.60 0.98 5.47
C GLY A 307 -7.55 0.57 6.58
N ARG A 308 -7.07 -0.15 7.61
CA ARG A 308 -7.86 -0.50 8.80
C ARG A 308 -8.21 0.71 9.65
N GLU A 309 -7.34 1.71 9.71
CA GLU A 309 -7.53 2.96 10.44
C GLU A 309 -8.31 3.99 9.60
N GLY A 310 -8.77 3.60 8.42
CA GLY A 310 -9.48 4.49 7.49
C GLY A 310 -8.61 5.61 6.95
N ASP A 311 -7.30 5.36 6.82
CA ASP A 311 -6.35 6.32 6.25
C ASP A 311 -6.51 6.43 4.74
N HIS A 312 -5.95 7.50 4.18
CA HIS A 312 -6.06 7.85 2.77
C HIS A 312 -4.71 8.38 2.27
N CYS A 313 -4.12 7.69 1.30
CA CYS A 313 -2.75 7.98 0.85
C CYS A 313 -2.55 9.35 0.18
N SER A 314 -3.59 10.10 -0.11
CA SER A 314 -3.45 11.52 -0.51
C SER A 314 -3.02 12.45 0.65
N CYS A 315 -3.01 11.96 1.89
CA CYS A 315 -2.47 12.65 3.06
C CYS A 315 -0.98 12.37 3.30
N ASP A 316 -0.39 11.50 2.49
CA ASP A 316 1.04 11.22 2.44
C ASP A 316 1.67 11.90 1.21
N GLY A 317 2.51 12.90 1.44
CA GLY A 317 3.13 13.69 0.38
C GLY A 317 4.21 12.96 -0.43
N TYR A 318 4.59 11.73 -0.06
CA TYR A 318 5.51 10.90 -0.85
C TYR A 318 4.74 10.13 -1.91
N THR A 319 3.64 9.46 -1.54
CA THR A 319 2.77 8.74 -2.49
C THR A 319 1.97 9.70 -3.36
N ASN A 320 1.67 10.88 -2.83
CA ASN A 320 0.90 11.95 -3.50
C ASN A 320 1.84 12.93 -4.25
N SER A 321 2.92 12.40 -4.83
CA SER A 321 3.96 13.15 -5.56
C SER A 321 4.02 12.73 -7.02
N ILE A 322 4.21 13.69 -7.94
CA ILE A 322 4.43 13.39 -9.37
C ILE A 322 5.75 12.64 -9.63
N TYR A 323 6.71 12.74 -8.71
CA TYR A 323 8.05 12.19 -8.83
C TYR A 323 8.14 10.72 -8.47
N THR A 324 7.15 10.19 -7.77
CA THR A 324 7.13 8.81 -7.29
C THR A 324 6.14 7.94 -8.08
N VAL A 325 6.51 6.69 -8.28
CA VAL A 325 5.61 5.63 -8.71
C VAL A 325 4.95 5.05 -7.46
N SER A 326 3.75 5.51 -7.14
CA SER A 326 2.98 4.99 -6.00
C SER A 326 2.35 3.64 -6.36
N VAL A 327 2.61 2.63 -5.52
CA VAL A 327 2.21 1.23 -5.77
C VAL A 327 1.34 0.73 -4.64
N SER A 328 0.19 0.18 -5.01
CA SER A 328 -0.74 -0.47 -4.09
C SER A 328 -0.60 -2.00 -4.11
N SER A 329 -1.42 -2.69 -3.32
CA SER A 329 -1.37 -4.14 -3.16
C SER A 329 -2.72 -4.80 -3.41
N THR A 330 -2.67 -6.05 -3.91
CA THR A 330 -3.83 -6.94 -3.96
C THR A 330 -3.47 -8.31 -3.40
N THR A 331 -4.47 -9.06 -2.92
CA THR A 331 -4.25 -10.44 -2.48
C THR A 331 -4.18 -11.40 -3.67
N GLU A 332 -3.80 -12.66 -3.41
CA GLU A 332 -3.83 -13.74 -4.38
C GLU A 332 -5.15 -13.84 -5.17
N ASN A 333 -6.27 -13.57 -4.51
CA ASN A 333 -7.61 -13.66 -5.09
C ASN A 333 -8.09 -12.34 -5.73
N GLY A 334 -7.26 -11.31 -5.79
CA GLY A 334 -7.62 -10.01 -6.35
C GLY A 334 -8.45 -9.15 -5.41
N ASN A 335 -8.51 -9.49 -4.13
CA ASN A 335 -9.25 -8.75 -3.11
C ASN A 335 -8.44 -7.57 -2.58
N LYS A 336 -9.15 -6.58 -2.02
CA LYS A 336 -8.56 -5.50 -1.24
C LYS A 336 -7.98 -6.07 0.06
N PRO A 337 -6.65 -6.00 0.28
CA PRO A 337 -6.10 -6.33 1.60
C PRO A 337 -6.60 -5.36 2.66
N TRP A 338 -6.71 -5.83 3.91
CA TRP A 338 -7.24 -5.04 5.02
C TRP A 338 -6.43 -3.79 5.38
N TYR A 339 -5.16 -3.78 5.00
CA TYR A 339 -4.24 -2.66 5.24
C TYR A 339 -4.24 -1.61 4.11
N LEU A 340 -4.84 -1.90 2.95
CA LEU A 340 -4.71 -1.06 1.76
C LEU A 340 -5.46 0.27 1.89
N GLU A 341 -4.76 1.35 1.60
CA GLU A 341 -5.31 2.69 1.45
C GLU A 341 -5.80 2.96 0.03
N GLU A 342 -6.73 3.88 -0.10
CA GLU A 342 -7.31 4.31 -1.37
C GLU A 342 -6.84 5.72 -1.69
N CYS A 343 -6.39 6.00 -2.91
CA CYS A 343 -6.17 7.36 -3.38
C CYS A 343 -6.06 7.48 -4.90
N ALA A 344 -6.22 8.71 -5.40
CA ALA A 344 -6.18 9.00 -6.82
C ALA A 344 -4.75 9.07 -7.39
N SER A 345 -3.72 9.05 -6.56
CA SER A 345 -2.30 9.08 -6.96
C SER A 345 -1.69 7.71 -7.22
N THR A 346 -2.35 6.63 -6.83
CA THR A 346 -1.89 5.25 -7.07
C THR A 346 -1.78 4.97 -8.57
N LEU A 347 -0.58 4.56 -9.01
CA LEU A 347 -0.33 4.33 -10.44
C LEU A 347 -0.63 2.88 -10.85
N ALA A 348 -0.19 1.91 -10.05
CA ALA A 348 -0.34 0.47 -10.34
C ALA A 348 -0.37 -0.36 -9.08
N THR A 349 -0.59 -1.67 -9.21
CA THR A 349 -0.63 -2.62 -8.10
C THR A 349 0.15 -3.90 -8.40
N THR A 350 0.62 -4.58 -7.33
CA THR A 350 1.15 -5.95 -7.40
C THR A 350 0.45 -6.84 -6.39
N TYR A 351 0.80 -8.12 -6.41
CA TYR A 351 0.42 -9.03 -5.33
C TYR A 351 1.15 -8.70 -4.03
N SER A 352 0.51 -8.99 -2.92
CA SER A 352 1.08 -8.96 -1.57
C SER A 352 0.33 -9.95 -0.68
N SER A 353 0.83 -10.18 0.54
CA SER A 353 0.21 -11.05 1.51
C SER A 353 -1.18 -10.57 1.91
N GLY A 354 -2.17 -11.45 1.82
CA GLY A 354 -3.56 -11.18 2.17
C GLY A 354 -3.95 -11.62 3.58
N ALA A 355 -5.13 -12.23 3.72
CA ALA A 355 -5.60 -12.83 4.96
C ALA A 355 -4.80 -14.09 5.32
N PHE A 356 -4.93 -14.55 6.58
CA PHE A 356 -4.13 -15.69 7.08
C PHE A 356 -4.35 -17.01 6.32
N TYR A 357 -5.47 -17.14 5.62
CA TYR A 357 -5.80 -18.31 4.79
C TYR A 357 -5.40 -18.14 3.32
N GLU A 358 -4.92 -16.98 2.91
CA GLU A 358 -4.35 -16.73 1.59
C GLU A 358 -2.84 -16.95 1.63
N ARG A 359 -2.26 -17.34 0.50
CA ARG A 359 -0.81 -17.52 0.40
C ARG A 359 -0.07 -16.20 0.64
N GLN A 360 1.05 -16.32 1.31
CA GLN A 360 1.86 -15.16 1.73
C GLN A 360 3.04 -14.94 0.77
N ILE A 361 3.79 -13.86 0.96
CA ILE A 361 4.95 -13.53 0.14
C ILE A 361 6.24 -13.99 0.82
N MET A 362 7.03 -14.76 0.09
CA MET A 362 8.35 -15.25 0.49
C MET A 362 9.44 -14.24 0.20
N THR A 363 10.40 -14.06 1.14
CA THR A 363 11.58 -13.23 0.93
C THR A 363 12.74 -13.60 1.88
N THR A 364 13.89 -12.94 1.71
CA THR A 364 15.04 -13.02 2.62
C THR A 364 14.72 -12.38 3.98
N ASP A 365 15.36 -12.84 5.06
CA ASP A 365 15.23 -12.26 6.41
C ASP A 365 16.61 -12.13 7.07
N LEU A 366 16.69 -11.44 8.20
CA LEU A 366 17.93 -11.30 8.98
C LEU A 366 18.52 -12.65 9.40
N LYS A 367 19.81 -12.64 9.73
CA LYS A 367 20.58 -13.81 10.19
C LYS A 367 20.58 -14.93 9.16
N LYS A 368 20.62 -14.55 7.87
CA LYS A 368 20.67 -15.46 6.72
C LYS A 368 19.46 -16.39 6.61
N HIS A 369 18.32 -15.98 7.16
CA HIS A 369 17.08 -16.74 7.10
C HIS A 369 16.20 -16.32 5.92
N CYS A 370 15.17 -17.13 5.71
CA CYS A 370 14.06 -16.85 4.80
C CYS A 370 12.77 -16.69 5.60
N THR A 371 11.80 -15.97 5.06
CA THR A 371 10.51 -15.77 5.72
C THR A 371 9.39 -15.65 4.69
N ASP A 372 8.21 -16.08 5.08
CA ASP A 372 6.94 -15.78 4.47
C ASP A 372 6.18 -14.69 5.21
N GLY A 373 6.79 -14.11 6.21
CA GLY A 373 6.18 -13.09 7.05
C GLY A 373 6.29 -11.66 6.50
N HIS A 374 6.43 -11.47 5.17
CA HIS A 374 6.44 -10.14 4.56
C HIS A 374 5.09 -9.77 4.00
N THR A 375 4.56 -8.59 4.34
CA THR A 375 3.18 -8.18 4.02
C THR A 375 3.06 -6.66 4.06
N GLY A 376 1.96 -6.14 3.50
CA GLY A 376 1.73 -4.71 3.36
C GLY A 376 2.09 -4.21 1.96
N THR A 377 1.88 -2.94 1.71
CA THR A 377 2.34 -2.28 0.48
C THR A 377 3.86 -2.22 0.38
N SER A 378 4.56 -2.51 1.49
CA SER A 378 6.02 -2.70 1.55
C SER A 378 6.56 -3.81 0.66
N VAL A 379 5.74 -4.80 0.33
CA VAL A 379 6.03 -5.87 -0.64
C VAL A 379 5.95 -5.34 -2.08
N SER A 380 4.94 -4.51 -2.34
CA SER A 380 4.59 -4.12 -3.71
C SER A 380 5.59 -3.14 -4.33
N ALA A 381 6.15 -2.23 -3.54
CA ALA A 381 7.14 -1.27 -4.04
C ALA A 381 8.41 -1.96 -4.55
N PRO A 382 9.08 -2.87 -3.80
CA PRO A 382 10.24 -3.59 -4.30
C PRO A 382 9.92 -4.51 -5.48
N MET A 383 8.75 -5.13 -5.53
CA MET A 383 8.35 -5.91 -6.71
C MET A 383 8.28 -5.05 -7.98
N VAL A 384 7.66 -3.87 -7.90
CA VAL A 384 7.63 -2.94 -9.06
C VAL A 384 9.03 -2.44 -9.40
N ALA A 385 9.88 -2.16 -8.41
CA ALA A 385 11.27 -1.77 -8.64
C ALA A 385 12.02 -2.87 -9.41
N GLY A 386 11.84 -4.14 -9.06
CA GLY A 386 12.36 -5.29 -9.79
C GLY A 386 11.82 -5.38 -11.22
N ILE A 387 10.52 -5.22 -11.43
CA ILE A 387 9.89 -5.24 -12.76
C ILE A 387 10.40 -4.06 -13.63
N ILE A 388 10.58 -2.89 -13.05
CA ILE A 388 11.18 -1.74 -13.74
C ILE A 388 12.64 -2.04 -14.12
N ALA A 389 13.40 -2.75 -13.28
CA ALA A 389 14.77 -3.16 -13.60
C ALA A 389 14.81 -4.07 -14.84
N LEU A 390 13.82 -4.98 -15.00
CA LEU A 390 13.69 -5.78 -16.24
C LEU A 390 13.46 -4.88 -17.48
N ALA A 391 12.62 -3.85 -17.33
CA ALA A 391 12.34 -2.91 -18.42
C ALA A 391 13.56 -2.03 -18.77
N LEU A 392 14.34 -1.63 -17.77
CA LEU A 392 15.58 -0.86 -17.97
C LEU A 392 16.69 -1.68 -18.61
N GLU A 393 16.77 -3.00 -18.34
CA GLU A 393 17.64 -3.90 -19.09
C GLU A 393 17.21 -3.97 -20.56
N ALA A 394 15.91 -4.03 -20.84
CA ALA A 394 15.38 -4.05 -22.21
C ALA A 394 15.61 -2.73 -22.97
N ASN A 395 15.56 -1.61 -22.26
CA ASN A 395 15.81 -0.28 -22.81
C ASN A 395 16.40 0.67 -21.74
N PRO A 396 17.73 0.79 -21.68
CA PRO A 396 18.39 1.65 -20.70
C PRO A 396 18.22 3.15 -20.96
N LEU A 397 17.60 3.52 -22.08
CA LEU A 397 17.36 4.93 -22.46
C LEU A 397 16.04 5.48 -21.89
N LEU A 398 15.21 4.66 -21.27
CA LEU A 398 13.94 5.08 -20.67
C LEU A 398 14.17 6.18 -19.63
N THR A 399 13.40 7.27 -19.76
CA THR A 399 13.33 8.32 -18.74
C THR A 399 12.40 7.89 -17.60
N TRP A 400 12.45 8.62 -16.48
CA TRP A 400 11.54 8.40 -15.36
C TRP A 400 10.05 8.53 -15.76
N ARG A 401 9.73 9.43 -16.71
CA ARG A 401 8.38 9.58 -17.27
C ARG A 401 8.01 8.44 -18.21
N ASP A 402 8.94 7.98 -19.05
CA ASP A 402 8.71 6.82 -19.91
C ASP A 402 8.28 5.59 -19.10
N VAL A 403 8.90 5.37 -17.94
CA VAL A 403 8.54 4.28 -17.03
C VAL A 403 7.11 4.42 -16.52
N GLN A 404 6.69 5.61 -16.10
CA GLN A 404 5.31 5.85 -15.68
C GLN A 404 4.31 5.65 -16.85
N HIS A 405 4.60 6.15 -18.03
CA HIS A 405 3.78 5.92 -19.24
C HIS A 405 3.68 4.43 -19.60
N LEU A 406 4.78 3.70 -19.46
CA LEU A 406 4.80 2.25 -19.69
C LEU A 406 3.92 1.51 -18.69
N LEU A 407 4.04 1.83 -17.39
CA LEU A 407 3.17 1.25 -16.34
C LEU A 407 1.70 1.54 -16.61
N VAL A 408 1.33 2.77 -16.92
CA VAL A 408 -0.04 3.16 -17.30
C VAL A 408 -0.54 2.41 -18.53
N LYS A 409 0.34 2.14 -19.51
CA LYS A 409 -0.02 1.45 -20.76
C LYS A 409 -0.18 -0.05 -20.58
N THR A 410 0.64 -0.69 -19.74
CA THR A 410 0.77 -2.16 -19.68
C THR A 410 0.08 -2.78 -18.48
N SER A 411 -0.20 -2.01 -17.41
CA SER A 411 -0.96 -2.51 -16.26
C SER A 411 -2.37 -2.92 -16.67
N ARG A 412 -2.89 -3.98 -16.03
CA ARG A 412 -4.14 -4.63 -16.44
C ARG A 412 -5.15 -4.70 -15.27
N PRO A 413 -6.41 -4.30 -15.49
CA PRO A 413 -7.46 -4.39 -14.47
C PRO A 413 -8.05 -5.81 -14.30
N VAL A 414 -7.28 -6.85 -14.65
CA VAL A 414 -7.73 -8.25 -14.66
C VAL A 414 -7.74 -8.83 -13.25
N HIS A 415 -8.81 -9.55 -12.92
CA HIS A 415 -9.04 -10.25 -11.65
C HIS A 415 -8.99 -9.38 -10.38
N LEU A 416 -8.87 -8.06 -10.52
CA LEU A 416 -8.88 -7.14 -9.39
C LEU A 416 -10.31 -6.75 -9.03
N LEU A 417 -10.72 -7.10 -7.81
CA LEU A 417 -12.07 -6.85 -7.32
C LEU A 417 -12.16 -5.45 -6.69
N ALA A 418 -12.59 -4.46 -7.47
CA ALA A 418 -12.86 -3.12 -6.99
C ALA A 418 -14.22 -2.63 -7.48
N PRO A 419 -15.03 -2.01 -6.62
CA PRO A 419 -16.33 -1.47 -7.01
C PRO A 419 -16.23 -0.15 -7.80
N ASP A 420 -15.07 0.50 -7.75
CA ASP A 420 -14.84 1.85 -8.27
C ASP A 420 -14.17 1.90 -9.65
N TRP A 421 -14.00 0.76 -10.32
CA TRP A 421 -13.45 0.74 -11.67
C TRP A 421 -14.25 1.63 -12.63
N LYS A 422 -13.57 2.61 -13.20
CA LYS A 422 -14.14 3.50 -14.22
C LYS A 422 -13.21 3.61 -15.42
N THR A 423 -13.75 4.00 -16.55
CA THR A 423 -12.99 4.32 -17.75
C THR A 423 -12.85 5.84 -17.81
N ASN A 424 -11.61 6.34 -17.89
CA ASN A 424 -11.33 7.76 -18.04
C ASN A 424 -11.61 8.26 -19.46
N GLY A 425 -11.55 9.56 -19.70
CA GLY A 425 -11.80 10.16 -21.02
C GLY A 425 -10.79 9.77 -22.11
N ALA A 426 -9.66 9.16 -21.77
CA ALA A 426 -8.70 8.58 -22.70
C ALA A 426 -8.92 7.07 -22.94
N GLY A 427 -10.03 6.51 -22.47
CA GLY A 427 -10.39 5.10 -22.64
C GLY A 427 -9.65 4.12 -21.74
N ARG A 428 -8.95 4.58 -20.69
CA ARG A 428 -8.19 3.74 -19.76
C ARG A 428 -9.02 3.44 -18.52
N ARG A 429 -9.01 2.18 -18.08
CA ARG A 429 -9.62 1.79 -16.80
C ARG A 429 -8.71 2.18 -15.64
N VAL A 430 -9.30 2.75 -14.58
CA VAL A 430 -8.59 3.21 -13.38
C VAL A 430 -9.45 3.04 -12.14
N SER A 431 -8.83 2.80 -11.00
CA SER A 431 -9.43 2.61 -9.68
C SER A 431 -8.60 3.34 -8.61
N HIS A 432 -9.24 3.82 -7.54
CA HIS A 432 -8.53 4.39 -6.37
C HIS A 432 -7.79 3.32 -5.55
N LEU A 433 -8.22 2.05 -5.64
CA LEU A 433 -7.57 0.92 -4.99
C LEU A 433 -6.31 0.48 -5.72
N TYR A 434 -6.37 0.40 -7.06
CA TYR A 434 -5.39 -0.35 -7.84
C TYR A 434 -4.77 0.46 -8.99
N GLY A 435 -5.00 1.77 -9.04
CA GLY A 435 -4.51 2.59 -10.15
C GLY A 435 -4.96 2.05 -11.51
N PHE A 436 -4.04 1.89 -12.46
CA PHE A 436 -4.32 1.31 -13.78
C PHE A 436 -4.37 -0.22 -13.79
N GLY A 437 -4.13 -0.86 -12.64
CA GLY A 437 -4.27 -2.30 -12.46
C GLY A 437 -2.96 -3.02 -12.12
N LEU A 438 -3.01 -4.35 -12.24
CA LEU A 438 -1.88 -5.25 -11.95
C LEU A 438 -0.76 -5.04 -12.98
N VAL A 439 0.46 -4.85 -12.49
CA VAL A 439 1.66 -4.71 -13.32
C VAL A 439 1.91 -6.02 -14.10
N ASP A 440 2.25 -5.89 -15.38
CA ASP A 440 2.56 -6.99 -16.28
C ASP A 440 4.01 -6.86 -16.77
N ALA A 441 4.91 -7.64 -16.22
CA ALA A 441 6.34 -7.57 -16.52
C ALA A 441 6.68 -7.92 -17.96
N GLU A 442 6.02 -8.93 -18.54
CA GLU A 442 6.24 -9.30 -19.94
C GLU A 442 5.81 -8.18 -20.90
N SER A 443 4.60 -7.65 -20.69
CA SER A 443 4.09 -6.55 -21.50
C SER A 443 4.94 -5.30 -21.34
N LEU A 444 5.41 -5.00 -20.11
CA LEU A 444 6.27 -3.85 -19.83
C LEU A 444 7.60 -3.96 -20.61
N VAL A 445 8.28 -5.09 -20.55
CA VAL A 445 9.53 -5.34 -21.26
C VAL A 445 9.37 -5.28 -22.78
N VAL A 446 8.30 -5.88 -23.32
CA VAL A 446 8.00 -5.84 -24.76
C VAL A 446 7.77 -4.42 -25.25
N GLU A 447 7.01 -3.63 -24.50
CA GLU A 447 6.76 -2.23 -24.83
C GLU A 447 8.04 -1.39 -24.63
N ALA A 448 8.80 -1.59 -23.54
CA ALA A 448 10.06 -0.90 -23.26
C ALA A 448 11.05 -1.02 -24.41
N LYS A 449 11.21 -2.22 -24.97
CA LYS A 449 12.13 -2.50 -26.08
C LYS A 449 11.88 -1.65 -27.34
N ARG A 450 10.63 -1.33 -27.62
CA ARG A 450 10.20 -0.54 -28.80
C ARG A 450 9.76 0.89 -28.45
N TRP A 451 9.91 1.26 -27.16
CA TRP A 451 9.46 2.55 -26.65
C TRP A 451 10.25 3.70 -27.27
N LYS A 452 9.54 4.73 -27.66
CA LYS A 452 10.12 6.03 -28.00
C LYS A 452 9.88 6.95 -26.81
N THR A 453 10.90 7.68 -26.42
CA THR A 453 10.82 8.65 -25.32
C THR A 453 9.67 9.63 -25.55
N VAL A 454 8.87 9.81 -24.49
CA VAL A 454 7.75 10.75 -24.51
C VAL A 454 8.21 12.18 -24.76
N PRO A 455 7.40 13.04 -25.37
CA PRO A 455 7.71 14.45 -25.56
C PRO A 455 8.08 15.16 -24.25
N ALA A 456 8.71 16.32 -24.34
CA ALA A 456 9.04 17.13 -23.18
C ALA A 456 7.81 17.38 -22.30
N GLN A 457 8.03 17.39 -20.97
CA GLN A 457 6.96 17.71 -20.04
C GLN A 457 6.68 19.20 -20.05
N HIS A 458 5.43 19.56 -20.23
CA HIS A 458 4.92 20.91 -20.06
C HIS A 458 4.18 21.00 -18.72
N ILE A 459 4.22 22.17 -18.10
CA ILE A 459 3.60 22.46 -16.81
C ILE A 459 2.75 23.72 -16.98
N CYS A 460 1.45 23.58 -16.83
CA CYS A 460 0.52 24.69 -16.84
C CYS A 460 0.01 24.95 -15.41
N VAL A 461 0.39 26.10 -14.85
CA VAL A 461 -0.08 26.53 -13.53
C VAL A 461 -1.27 27.44 -13.70
N GLY A 462 -2.45 26.96 -13.33
CA GLY A 462 -3.69 27.72 -13.36
C GLY A 462 -3.71 28.87 -12.36
N THR A 463 -4.47 29.91 -12.65
CA THR A 463 -4.68 31.02 -11.71
C THR A 463 -5.36 30.54 -10.44
N SER A 464 -4.88 31.01 -9.27
CA SER A 464 -5.49 30.66 -7.99
C SER A 464 -6.89 31.27 -7.86
N ASN A 465 -7.88 30.44 -7.63
CA ASN A 465 -9.22 30.90 -7.27
C ASN A 465 -9.22 31.25 -5.77
N LYS A 466 -9.10 32.54 -5.48
CA LYS A 466 -9.04 33.10 -4.12
C LYS A 466 -10.42 33.50 -3.57
N LYS A 467 -11.51 33.20 -4.29
CA LYS A 467 -12.86 33.44 -3.77
C LYS A 467 -13.13 32.48 -2.60
N PRO A 468 -13.36 32.97 -1.40
CA PRO A 468 -13.64 32.11 -0.25
C PRO A 468 -15.05 31.53 -0.35
N TRP A 469 -15.20 30.25 -0.02
CA TRP A 469 -16.48 29.54 0.05
C TRP A 469 -16.66 28.93 1.43
N PHE A 470 -17.82 29.18 2.05
CA PHE A 470 -18.19 28.48 3.28
C PHE A 470 -18.64 27.06 2.94
N ILE A 471 -18.23 26.11 3.77
CA ILE A 471 -18.56 24.69 3.63
C ILE A 471 -19.54 24.33 4.75
N PRO A 472 -20.85 24.38 4.50
CA PRO A 472 -21.84 24.06 5.54
C PRO A 472 -21.83 22.55 5.83
N ALA A 473 -22.09 22.19 7.10
CA ALA A 473 -22.19 20.80 7.52
C ALA A 473 -23.24 20.02 6.70
N ASN A 474 -22.91 18.78 6.34
CA ASN A 474 -23.73 17.92 5.49
C ASN A 474 -24.07 18.47 4.08
N LYS A 475 -23.33 19.46 3.61
CA LYS A 475 -23.53 20.01 2.26
C LYS A 475 -22.27 19.87 1.39
N THR A 476 -22.49 20.01 0.10
CA THR A 476 -21.44 20.01 -0.94
C THR A 476 -21.35 21.40 -1.53
N ILE A 477 -20.15 21.96 -1.58
CA ILE A 477 -19.86 23.13 -2.40
C ILE A 477 -19.22 22.66 -3.71
N ARG A 478 -19.56 23.36 -4.79
CA ARG A 478 -18.98 23.14 -6.13
C ARG A 478 -18.41 24.44 -6.63
N THR A 479 -17.17 24.41 -7.08
CA THR A 479 -16.51 25.54 -7.72
C THR A 479 -15.84 25.05 -9.00
N MET A 480 -15.89 25.87 -10.03
CA MET A 480 -15.41 25.51 -11.37
C MET A 480 -14.32 26.47 -11.81
N THR A 481 -13.41 25.98 -12.63
CA THR A 481 -12.42 26.80 -13.33
C THR A 481 -12.35 26.34 -14.79
N LEU A 482 -12.40 27.32 -15.68
CA LEU A 482 -12.17 27.08 -17.10
C LEU A 482 -10.69 27.36 -17.39
N THR A 483 -10.02 26.45 -18.07
CA THR A 483 -8.61 26.61 -18.44
C THR A 483 -8.41 26.34 -19.94
N SER A 484 -7.58 27.16 -20.59
CA SER A 484 -7.02 26.89 -21.91
C SER A 484 -5.85 25.88 -21.86
N ALA A 485 -5.49 25.42 -20.65
CA ALA A 485 -4.27 24.63 -20.39
C ALA A 485 -3.00 25.31 -20.91
N CYS A 486 -2.91 26.63 -20.71
CA CYS A 486 -1.82 27.50 -21.14
C CYS A 486 -1.58 27.52 -22.67
N ALA A 487 -2.65 27.43 -23.49
CA ALA A 487 -2.55 27.42 -24.94
C ALA A 487 -1.94 28.71 -25.55
N ASP A 488 -1.96 29.78 -24.79
CA ASP A 488 -1.33 31.08 -25.08
C ASP A 488 0.21 31.08 -24.93
N ASN A 489 0.78 30.07 -24.27
CA ASN A 489 2.21 29.92 -24.07
C ASN A 489 2.69 28.52 -24.53
N PRO A 490 3.35 28.39 -25.69
CA PRO A 490 3.79 27.11 -26.25
C PRO A 490 4.68 26.27 -25.32
N GLU A 491 5.49 26.93 -24.46
CA GLU A 491 6.38 26.23 -23.51
C GLU A 491 5.64 25.61 -22.31
N HIS A 492 4.45 26.12 -22.02
CA HIS A 492 3.61 25.68 -20.91
C HIS A 492 2.33 24.97 -21.36
N HIS A 493 2.06 24.91 -22.67
CA HIS A 493 0.82 24.35 -23.21
C HIS A 493 0.74 22.83 -22.97
N VAL A 494 -0.20 22.40 -22.15
CA VAL A 494 -0.49 21.00 -21.87
C VAL A 494 -1.70 20.57 -22.69
N VAL A 495 -1.52 19.65 -23.62
CA VAL A 495 -2.59 19.08 -24.43
C VAL A 495 -3.05 17.74 -23.88
N TYR A 496 -2.09 16.85 -23.59
CA TYR A 496 -2.36 15.50 -23.05
C TYR A 496 -1.85 15.39 -21.62
N LEU A 497 -2.73 15.04 -20.70
CA LEU A 497 -2.44 14.98 -19.28
C LEU A 497 -1.57 13.79 -18.89
N GLU A 498 -0.69 14.01 -17.93
CA GLU A 498 -0.02 13.02 -17.11
C GLU A 498 -0.57 13.12 -15.69
N HIS A 499 -0.06 14.02 -14.89
CA HIS A 499 -0.49 14.27 -13.52
C HIS A 499 -1.33 15.53 -13.41
N VAL A 500 -2.32 15.50 -12.54
CA VAL A 500 -3.13 16.68 -12.21
C VAL A 500 -3.01 16.94 -10.71
N VAL A 501 -2.59 18.15 -10.35
CA VAL A 501 -2.40 18.56 -8.96
C VAL A 501 -3.37 19.67 -8.62
N VAL A 502 -4.09 19.50 -7.51
CA VAL A 502 -4.94 20.53 -6.90
C VAL A 502 -4.26 21.02 -5.63
N ARG A 503 -3.74 22.25 -5.67
CA ARG A 503 -3.22 22.92 -4.49
C ARG A 503 -4.35 23.62 -3.78
N ILE A 504 -4.56 23.34 -2.49
CA ILE A 504 -5.75 23.80 -1.76
C ILE A 504 -5.41 24.33 -0.36
N SER A 505 -6.15 25.37 0.05
CA SER A 505 -6.13 25.88 1.43
C SER A 505 -7.55 25.86 1.99
N ILE A 506 -7.79 25.00 2.99
CA ILE A 506 -9.08 24.84 3.68
C ILE A 506 -8.87 25.02 5.19
N ALA A 507 -9.68 25.86 5.82
CA ALA A 507 -9.88 25.85 7.28
C ALA A 507 -11.13 25.02 7.58
N HIS A 508 -11.02 24.09 8.53
CA HIS A 508 -12.14 23.22 8.89
C HIS A 508 -12.09 22.83 10.36
N PRO A 509 -13.20 22.78 11.08
CA PRO A 509 -13.22 22.44 12.51
C PRO A 509 -12.80 21.00 12.81
N ARG A 510 -12.99 20.06 11.85
CA ARG A 510 -12.55 18.68 11.94
C ARG A 510 -12.18 18.19 10.53
N ARG A 511 -10.87 18.11 10.26
CA ARG A 511 -10.33 17.77 8.92
C ARG A 511 -10.81 16.43 8.39
N GLY A 512 -10.99 15.44 9.26
CA GLY A 512 -11.46 14.10 8.90
C GLY A 512 -12.89 14.03 8.35
N ASP A 513 -13.71 15.07 8.51
CA ASP A 513 -15.07 15.13 7.96
C ASP A 513 -15.10 15.54 6.48
N LEU A 514 -13.96 16.00 5.93
CA LEU A 514 -13.85 16.47 4.56
C LEU A 514 -13.80 15.33 3.55
N GLN A 515 -14.53 15.49 2.44
CA GLN A 515 -14.35 14.73 1.21
C GLN A 515 -14.13 15.70 0.05
N ILE A 516 -13.19 15.39 -0.82
CA ILE A 516 -12.82 16.28 -1.94
C ILE A 516 -12.80 15.46 -3.23
N TYR A 517 -13.44 15.97 -4.26
CA TYR A 517 -13.48 15.38 -5.59
C TYR A 517 -13.09 16.41 -6.65
N LEU A 518 -12.39 15.94 -7.67
CA LEU A 518 -12.09 16.69 -8.88
C LEU A 518 -12.71 15.98 -10.09
N THR A 519 -13.39 16.73 -10.93
CA THR A 519 -13.93 16.24 -12.21
C THR A 519 -13.23 16.95 -13.37
N SER A 520 -12.65 16.17 -14.29
CA SER A 520 -11.98 16.68 -15.48
C SER A 520 -12.98 17.14 -16.55
N PRO A 521 -12.54 17.91 -17.56
CA PRO A 521 -13.38 18.28 -18.71
C PRO A 521 -13.97 17.07 -19.44
N SER A 522 -13.30 15.93 -19.43
CA SER A 522 -13.76 14.67 -20.02
C SER A 522 -14.75 13.91 -19.13
N GLY A 523 -15.11 14.44 -17.96
CA GLY A 523 -16.05 13.83 -17.02
C GLY A 523 -15.42 12.80 -16.05
N THR A 524 -14.11 12.61 -16.05
CA THR A 524 -13.45 11.72 -15.10
C THR A 524 -13.45 12.34 -13.70
N LYS A 525 -14.17 11.73 -12.77
CA LYS A 525 -14.27 12.18 -11.37
C LYS A 525 -13.28 11.39 -10.50
N SER A 526 -12.32 12.09 -9.89
CA SER A 526 -11.32 11.56 -8.96
C SER A 526 -11.67 11.96 -7.53
N GLN A 527 -11.63 11.03 -6.59
CA GLN A 527 -11.70 11.34 -5.16
C GLN A 527 -10.29 11.71 -4.69
N LEU A 528 -10.06 12.99 -4.46
CA LEU A 528 -8.78 13.50 -3.99
C LEU A 528 -8.58 13.28 -2.48
N LEU A 529 -9.67 13.25 -1.72
CA LEU A 529 -9.66 12.98 -0.29
C LEU A 529 -10.94 12.25 0.11
N ALA A 530 -10.80 11.13 0.82
CA ALA A 530 -11.89 10.48 1.52
C ALA A 530 -11.97 10.94 2.98
N ARG A 531 -13.08 10.65 3.64
CA ARG A 531 -13.26 10.91 5.08
C ARG A 531 -12.28 10.06 5.89
N ARG A 532 -11.72 10.64 6.96
CA ARG A 532 -10.79 9.97 7.88
C ARG A 532 -11.34 10.04 9.29
N GLN A 533 -11.87 8.91 9.78
CA GLN A 533 -12.61 8.84 11.04
C GLN A 533 -11.80 9.33 12.24
N HIS A 534 -10.52 9.06 12.26
CA HIS A 534 -9.62 9.37 13.38
C HIS A 534 -8.98 10.76 13.28
N ASP A 535 -9.18 11.49 12.17
CA ASP A 535 -8.60 12.82 11.98
C ASP A 535 -9.46 13.91 12.61
N GLU A 536 -9.15 14.24 13.85
CA GLU A 536 -9.81 15.28 14.63
C GLU A 536 -9.13 16.67 14.52
N SER A 537 -8.15 16.80 13.63
CA SER A 537 -7.40 18.04 13.47
C SER A 537 -8.31 19.17 13.02
N ASN A 538 -8.15 20.35 13.63
CA ASN A 538 -8.80 21.60 13.23
C ASN A 538 -7.90 22.50 12.37
N GLU A 539 -6.71 22.03 11.98
CA GLU A 539 -5.78 22.79 11.14
C GLU A 539 -6.23 22.91 9.69
N GLY A 540 -7.11 22.00 9.23
CA GLY A 540 -7.51 21.91 7.84
C GLY A 540 -6.33 21.54 6.92
N PHE A 541 -6.27 22.21 5.75
CA PHE A 541 -5.15 22.08 4.79
C PHE A 541 -4.57 23.46 4.49
N LYS A 542 -3.23 23.57 4.47
CA LYS A 542 -2.49 24.81 4.20
C LYS A 542 -1.60 24.58 2.98
N HIS A 543 -2.03 25.02 1.79
CA HIS A 543 -1.36 24.82 0.51
C HIS A 543 -1.00 23.35 0.23
N TRP A 544 -1.86 22.43 0.68
CA TRP A 544 -1.68 21.01 0.43
C TRP A 544 -1.98 20.67 -1.02
N GLU A 545 -1.16 19.83 -1.59
CA GLU A 545 -1.25 19.41 -2.98
C GLU A 545 -1.84 18.00 -3.06
N PHE A 546 -3.04 17.87 -3.60
CA PHE A 546 -3.66 16.59 -3.94
C PHE A 546 -3.36 16.26 -5.39
N MET A 547 -2.81 15.08 -5.65
CA MET A 547 -2.45 14.62 -6.99
C MET A 547 -3.38 13.50 -7.44
N THR A 548 -3.74 13.50 -8.73
CA THR A 548 -4.42 12.38 -9.38
C THR A 548 -3.75 12.02 -10.70
N VAL A 549 -3.68 10.70 -10.96
CA VAL A 549 -3.26 10.11 -12.24
C VAL A 549 -4.47 9.63 -13.06
N HIS A 550 -5.68 9.73 -12.52
CA HIS A 550 -6.87 9.17 -13.15
C HIS A 550 -7.20 9.77 -14.52
N CYS A 551 -6.80 11.03 -14.74
CA CYS A 551 -7.01 11.76 -16.01
C CYS A 551 -5.90 11.53 -17.04
N TRP A 552 -5.02 10.53 -16.85
CA TRP A 552 -3.86 10.27 -17.72
C TRP A 552 -4.27 10.06 -19.18
N GLY A 553 -3.69 10.86 -20.07
CA GLY A 553 -3.96 10.85 -21.52
C GLY A 553 -5.17 11.65 -21.98
N GLU A 554 -5.95 12.27 -21.06
CA GLU A 554 -7.08 13.13 -21.40
C GLU A 554 -6.62 14.49 -21.93
N ARG A 555 -7.54 15.22 -22.56
CA ARG A 555 -7.32 16.62 -22.93
C ARG A 555 -7.38 17.51 -21.70
N ALA A 556 -6.40 18.42 -21.57
CA ALA A 556 -6.24 19.26 -20.39
C ALA A 556 -7.19 20.48 -20.38
N ALA A 557 -7.46 21.05 -21.56
CA ALA A 557 -8.27 22.26 -21.70
C ALA A 557 -9.76 21.98 -21.49
N GLY A 558 -10.46 22.90 -20.84
CA GLY A 558 -11.89 22.84 -20.58
C GLY A 558 -12.25 23.19 -19.15
N GLU A 559 -13.46 22.83 -18.74
CA GLU A 559 -14.00 23.09 -17.41
C GLU A 559 -13.63 22.01 -16.40
N TRP A 560 -12.96 22.40 -15.34
CA TRP A 560 -12.65 21.57 -14.19
C TRP A 560 -13.53 21.91 -13.00
N THR A 561 -14.15 20.91 -12.40
CA THR A 561 -15.04 21.07 -11.24
C THR A 561 -14.40 20.48 -9.99
N LEU A 562 -14.22 21.32 -8.95
CA LEU A 562 -13.84 20.91 -7.60
C LEU A 562 -15.10 20.82 -6.73
N GLU A 563 -15.34 19.68 -6.13
CA GLU A 563 -16.39 19.47 -5.13
C GLU A 563 -15.74 19.25 -3.75
N VAL A 564 -16.16 20.02 -2.76
CA VAL A 564 -15.78 19.83 -1.36
C VAL A 564 -17.02 19.55 -0.55
N GLN A 565 -17.02 18.46 0.18
CA GLN A 565 -18.14 17.99 1.00
C GLN A 565 -17.71 17.94 2.46
N ASP A 566 -18.56 18.44 3.34
CA ASP A 566 -18.47 18.25 4.78
C ASP A 566 -19.48 17.17 5.19
N LYS A 567 -18.98 16.04 5.69
CA LYS A 567 -19.79 14.90 6.16
C LYS A 567 -19.36 14.51 7.57
N PRO A 568 -19.91 15.16 8.59
CA PRO A 568 -19.54 14.92 9.98
C PRO A 568 -19.77 13.45 10.40
N TYR A 569 -18.80 12.89 11.14
CA TYR A 569 -18.98 11.60 11.84
C TYR A 569 -19.83 11.76 13.10
N HIS A 570 -19.80 12.94 13.73
CA HIS A 570 -20.55 13.25 14.94
C HIS A 570 -21.42 14.50 14.74
N VAL A 571 -22.53 14.57 15.46
CA VAL A 571 -23.37 15.77 15.46
C VAL A 571 -22.54 16.95 15.98
N ARG A 572 -22.50 18.01 15.18
CA ARG A 572 -21.75 19.21 15.52
C ARG A 572 -22.64 20.45 15.32
N ASN A 573 -22.28 21.54 15.99
CA ASN A 573 -22.98 22.83 15.85
C ASN A 573 -22.96 23.27 14.37
N PRO A 574 -24.11 23.44 13.71
CA PRO A 574 -24.22 23.80 12.31
C PRO A 574 -23.66 25.19 12.00
N ASP A 575 -23.55 26.08 13.01
CA ASP A 575 -22.99 27.43 12.85
C ASP A 575 -21.46 27.42 12.66
N ILE A 576 -20.79 26.31 13.04
CA ILE A 576 -19.34 26.16 12.86
C ILE A 576 -19.09 25.51 11.49
N GLN A 577 -18.86 26.35 10.49
CA GLN A 577 -18.66 25.94 9.10
C GLN A 577 -17.16 25.90 8.74
N GLY A 578 -16.82 25.01 7.82
CA GLY A 578 -15.53 25.03 7.15
C GLY A 578 -15.45 26.18 6.15
N LYS A 579 -14.22 26.50 5.69
CA LYS A 579 -13.97 27.55 4.70
C LYS A 579 -12.89 27.11 3.71
N LEU A 580 -13.26 26.94 2.44
CA LEU A 580 -12.31 26.87 1.34
C LEU A 580 -11.78 28.28 1.11
N LYS A 581 -10.49 28.51 1.33
CA LYS A 581 -9.85 29.84 1.21
C LYS A 581 -9.42 30.13 -0.21
N GLU A 582 -8.72 29.15 -0.80
CA GLU A 582 -8.25 29.20 -2.18
C GLU A 582 -7.96 27.80 -2.72
N TRP A 583 -7.96 27.67 -4.01
CA TRP A 583 -7.45 26.51 -4.72
C TRP A 583 -6.90 26.86 -6.10
N SER A 584 -5.96 26.07 -6.60
CA SER A 584 -5.41 26.23 -7.94
C SER A 584 -5.16 24.86 -8.55
N LEU A 585 -5.14 24.81 -9.88
CA LEU A 585 -4.90 23.62 -10.67
C LEU A 585 -3.52 23.69 -11.28
N ILE A 586 -2.74 22.61 -11.20
CA ILE A 586 -1.46 22.47 -11.88
C ILE A 586 -1.56 21.25 -12.76
N LEU A 587 -1.38 21.46 -14.07
CA LEU A 587 -1.49 20.41 -15.08
C LEU A 587 -0.11 20.05 -15.57
N TYR A 588 0.23 18.77 -15.53
CA TYR A 588 1.46 18.19 -16.06
C TYR A 588 1.11 17.31 -17.25
N GLY A 589 1.90 17.39 -18.31
CA GLY A 589 1.64 16.55 -19.47
C GLY A 589 2.49 16.95 -20.68
N THR A 590 1.98 16.70 -21.88
CA THR A 590 2.70 16.93 -23.15
C THR A 590 1.88 17.77 -24.10
N ALA A 591 2.53 18.55 -24.96
CA ALA A 591 1.87 19.26 -26.05
C ALA A 591 1.49 18.31 -27.21
N GLU A 592 2.35 17.31 -27.46
CA GLU A 592 2.14 16.30 -28.52
C GLU A 592 1.62 14.99 -27.89
N HIS A 593 0.94 14.19 -28.73
CA HIS A 593 0.47 12.87 -28.25
C HIS A 593 1.67 11.94 -27.98
N PRO A 594 1.77 11.33 -26.77
CA PRO A 594 2.93 10.51 -26.40
C PRO A 594 3.26 9.33 -27.33
N SER A 595 2.32 8.94 -28.20
CA SER A 595 2.50 7.88 -29.22
C SER A 595 2.60 8.39 -30.64
N SER A 596 2.79 9.69 -30.87
CA SER A 596 2.88 10.25 -32.22
C SER A 596 4.14 9.78 -32.94
N ASN A 597 3.99 9.32 -34.18
CA ASN A 597 5.09 8.84 -35.05
C ASN A 597 5.79 9.96 -35.82
N ILE A 598 5.67 11.21 -35.40
CA ILE A 598 6.26 12.36 -36.12
C ILE A 598 7.73 12.47 -35.73
N SER A 599 8.59 12.07 -36.67
CA SER A 599 10.01 12.39 -36.70
C SER A 599 10.15 13.91 -36.95
N THR A 600 10.41 14.68 -35.91
CA THR A 600 10.83 16.08 -36.09
C THR A 600 12.24 16.11 -36.65
N GLN A 601 12.39 16.18 -37.97
CA GLN A 601 13.57 16.74 -38.61
C GLN A 601 13.65 18.22 -38.23
N HIS A 602 14.80 18.64 -37.76
CA HIS A 602 15.13 20.03 -37.49
C HIS A 602 14.77 20.93 -38.66
N PHE A 603 13.83 21.85 -38.49
CA PHE A 603 13.75 23.05 -39.31
C PHE A 603 14.29 24.24 -38.53
N ARG A 604 15.44 24.73 -38.95
CA ARG A 604 15.93 26.04 -38.56
C ARG A 604 14.97 27.11 -39.09
N SER A 605 14.56 27.98 -38.18
CA SER A 605 13.83 29.19 -38.46
C SER A 605 14.57 30.11 -39.40
N THR A 606 13.94 30.54 -40.47
CA THR A 606 14.10 31.87 -41.05
C THR A 606 12.72 32.44 -41.31
N MET A 607 12.44 33.54 -40.63
CA MET A 607 11.24 34.38 -40.89
C MET A 607 11.27 34.93 -42.34
N LEU A 608 10.11 35.04 -42.99
CA LEU A 608 9.64 36.20 -43.71
C LEU A 608 8.15 35.98 -44.11
N ASP A 609 7.40 37.04 -43.97
CA ASP A 609 5.95 37.18 -44.18
C ASP A 609 5.49 37.09 -45.67
N PRO A 610 4.16 36.98 -45.94
CA PRO A 610 3.57 36.51 -47.19
C PRO A 610 3.33 37.61 -48.24
N PRO A 611 3.06 37.23 -49.45
CA PRO A 611 1.77 37.61 -50.03
C PRO A 611 1.08 36.56 -50.94
N SER A 612 -0.16 36.84 -51.11
CA SER A 612 -1.26 36.21 -51.81
C SER A 612 -1.10 36.00 -53.34
N LEU A 613 -1.99 35.14 -53.87
CA LEU A 613 -2.61 35.12 -55.18
C LEU A 613 -2.12 34.11 -56.26
N GLU A 614 -3.03 33.22 -56.57
CA GLU A 614 -3.57 32.80 -57.86
C GLU A 614 -2.79 32.00 -58.94
N MET A 615 -3.48 30.94 -59.36
CA MET A 615 -3.64 30.30 -60.67
C MET A 615 -2.48 29.64 -61.44
N GLU A 616 -2.69 28.40 -61.64
CA GLU A 616 -2.61 27.47 -62.79
C GLU A 616 -1.68 27.79 -63.99
N PRO A 617 -1.55 26.82 -64.94
CA PRO A 617 -0.84 25.51 -64.94
C PRO A 617 0.18 25.44 -66.13
N SER A 618 1.01 24.44 -66.17
CA SER A 618 1.37 23.71 -67.42
C SER A 618 2.64 22.90 -67.44
N LYS A 619 2.49 21.64 -67.74
CA LYS A 619 3.10 20.84 -68.81
C LYS A 619 4.56 20.41 -68.81
N VAL A 620 4.70 19.07 -68.83
CA VAL A 620 5.44 18.18 -69.75
C VAL A 620 6.93 18.02 -69.51
N ALA A 621 7.52 16.84 -69.37
CA ALA A 621 7.51 15.69 -70.31
C ALA A 621 8.23 14.46 -69.76
N PHE A 622 7.67 13.32 -70.09
CA PHE A 622 8.23 12.06 -70.57
C PHE A 622 9.56 11.50 -70.00
N PHE A 623 9.50 10.26 -69.46
CA PHE A 623 10.13 9.11 -70.10
C PHE A 623 9.36 7.81 -69.76
N GLN A 624 9.00 7.05 -70.81
CA GLN A 624 8.34 5.77 -70.80
C GLN A 624 9.31 4.64 -70.37
N ASN A 625 8.80 3.66 -69.65
CA ASN A 625 9.02 2.28 -70.07
C ASN A 625 7.82 1.42 -69.63
N GLN A 626 7.38 0.62 -70.53
CA GLN A 626 6.20 -0.23 -70.55
C GLN A 626 6.37 -1.39 -69.58
N MET A 627 5.32 -1.74 -68.85
CA MET A 627 4.89 -3.12 -68.67
C MET A 627 3.37 -3.15 -68.34
N GLU A 628 2.73 -4.14 -68.85
CA GLU A 628 1.33 -4.41 -69.13
C GLU A 628 0.31 -4.04 -68.03
N ILE A 629 -0.86 -3.58 -68.47
CA ILE A 629 -2.06 -3.24 -67.73
C ILE A 629 -2.89 -4.52 -67.49
N PRO A 630 -3.37 -4.75 -66.25
CA PRO A 630 -4.66 -5.38 -66.03
C PRO A 630 -5.73 -4.32 -65.80
N GLU A 631 -6.91 -4.62 -66.26
CA GLU A 631 -8.12 -3.83 -66.41
C GLU A 631 -8.50 -3.02 -65.17
N GLU A 632 -8.91 -1.77 -65.38
CA GLU A 632 -9.49 -0.84 -64.42
C GLU A 632 -10.80 -1.45 -63.87
N GLU A 633 -10.80 -1.82 -62.56
CA GLU A 633 -12.04 -1.91 -61.80
C GLU A 633 -12.46 -0.48 -61.41
N ASP A 634 -13.68 -0.07 -61.80
CA ASP A 634 -14.27 1.23 -61.47
C ASP A 634 -14.28 1.46 -59.95
N GLU A 635 -13.42 2.34 -59.45
CA GLU A 635 -13.37 2.75 -58.05
C GLU A 635 -14.64 3.50 -57.67
N TYR A 636 -15.42 2.96 -56.70
CA TYR A 636 -16.68 3.55 -56.26
C TYR A 636 -16.46 4.93 -55.62
N THR A 637 -16.93 5.97 -56.24
CA THR A 637 -16.78 7.38 -55.80
C THR A 637 -17.98 7.91 -54.99
N GLY A 638 -18.96 7.06 -54.60
CA GLY A 638 -20.13 7.41 -53.80
C GLY A 638 -19.88 7.42 -52.29
N LEU A 639 -20.91 7.84 -51.53
CA LEU A 639 -20.85 7.84 -50.06
C LEU A 639 -20.90 6.42 -49.51
N CYS A 640 -19.88 6.01 -48.78
CA CYS A 640 -19.84 4.74 -48.06
C CYS A 640 -20.90 4.65 -46.97
N HIS A 641 -21.28 3.42 -46.63
CA HIS A 641 -22.10 3.19 -45.44
C HIS A 641 -21.39 3.66 -44.17
N ARG A 642 -22.13 4.28 -43.26
CA ARG A 642 -21.60 4.86 -41.99
C ARG A 642 -20.79 3.91 -41.14
N GLU A 643 -20.95 2.60 -41.31
CA GLU A 643 -20.16 1.57 -40.60
C GLU A 643 -18.89 1.14 -41.35
N CYS A 644 -18.60 1.73 -42.51
CA CYS A 644 -17.32 1.58 -43.19
C CYS A 644 -16.24 2.39 -42.45
N GLY A 645 -15.04 1.84 -42.35
CA GLY A 645 -13.89 2.51 -41.75
C GLY A 645 -13.14 3.38 -42.78
N ASP A 646 -11.98 3.81 -42.37
CA ASP A 646 -11.08 4.75 -43.06
C ASP A 646 -10.49 4.26 -44.39
N GLN A 647 -10.62 2.97 -44.70
CA GLN A 647 -10.17 2.40 -45.98
C GLN A 647 -11.20 2.51 -47.12
N GLY A 648 -12.41 3.03 -46.85
CA GLY A 648 -13.43 3.25 -47.85
C GLY A 648 -14.35 2.05 -48.14
N CYS A 649 -14.96 2.01 -49.32
CA CYS A 649 -15.93 0.99 -49.71
C CYS A 649 -15.99 0.81 -51.23
N ASP A 650 -16.43 -0.40 -51.65
CA ASP A 650 -16.70 -0.73 -53.05
C ASP A 650 -18.18 -0.48 -53.45
N GLY A 651 -18.97 0.17 -52.56
CA GLY A 651 -20.38 0.48 -52.77
C GLY A 651 -21.08 0.96 -51.49
N PRO A 652 -22.39 1.38 -51.58
CA PRO A 652 -23.08 2.11 -50.49
C PRO A 652 -23.53 1.23 -49.35
N ASN A 653 -23.40 -0.08 -49.42
CA ASN A 653 -23.95 -1.00 -48.41
C ASN A 653 -22.90 -1.41 -47.34
N ALA A 654 -23.37 -1.83 -46.19
CA ALA A 654 -22.52 -2.24 -45.07
C ALA A 654 -21.73 -3.53 -45.33
N ASP A 655 -22.03 -4.28 -46.34
CA ASP A 655 -21.30 -5.48 -46.80
C ASP A 655 -20.24 -5.18 -47.86
N GLN A 656 -20.22 -3.97 -48.37
CA GLN A 656 -19.29 -3.48 -49.37
C GLN A 656 -18.14 -2.61 -48.80
N CYS A 657 -18.01 -2.56 -47.45
CA CYS A 657 -16.93 -1.86 -46.78
C CYS A 657 -15.59 -2.58 -46.94
N LEU A 658 -14.52 -1.89 -47.24
CA LEU A 658 -13.15 -2.42 -47.27
C LEU A 658 -12.67 -2.76 -45.85
N ASN A 659 -13.00 -1.95 -44.84
CA ASN A 659 -12.88 -2.25 -43.42
C ASN A 659 -14.09 -1.73 -42.64
N CYS A 660 -14.25 -2.19 -41.41
CA CYS A 660 -15.38 -1.79 -40.57
C CYS A 660 -14.97 -0.77 -39.51
N PHE A 661 -15.83 0.22 -39.25
CA PHE A 661 -15.63 1.22 -38.22
C PHE A 661 -15.75 0.59 -36.82
N HIS A 662 -16.81 -0.17 -36.56
CA HIS A 662 -16.99 -0.90 -35.30
C HIS A 662 -16.66 -2.38 -35.48
N TYR A 663 -17.57 -3.20 -35.95
CA TYR A 663 -17.36 -4.66 -36.02
C TYR A 663 -17.72 -5.27 -37.35
N SER A 664 -16.99 -6.28 -37.80
CA SER A 664 -17.34 -7.11 -38.95
C SER A 664 -18.06 -8.40 -38.51
N LEU A 665 -19.21 -8.68 -39.08
CA LEU A 665 -19.97 -9.92 -38.91
C LEU A 665 -19.81 -10.79 -40.15
N GLY A 666 -19.50 -12.10 -39.98
CA GLY A 666 -19.27 -13.02 -41.08
C GLY A 666 -17.81 -13.13 -41.53
N SER A 667 -17.55 -13.69 -42.69
CA SER A 667 -16.22 -13.83 -43.25
C SER A 667 -16.25 -13.50 -44.76
N VAL A 668 -15.07 -13.26 -45.37
CA VAL A 668 -14.95 -13.00 -46.80
C VAL A 668 -15.56 -14.12 -47.66
N LYS A 669 -15.53 -15.38 -47.17
CA LYS A 669 -16.11 -16.54 -47.87
C LYS A 669 -17.64 -16.68 -47.70
N THR A 670 -18.23 -16.11 -46.65
CA THR A 670 -19.66 -16.29 -46.29
C THR A 670 -20.46 -14.97 -46.32
N GLY A 671 -19.89 -13.92 -46.89
CA GLY A 671 -20.42 -12.56 -46.84
C GLY A 671 -20.00 -11.87 -45.51
N ARG A 672 -19.26 -10.76 -45.60
CA ARG A 672 -18.87 -9.89 -44.49
C ARG A 672 -19.78 -8.68 -44.47
N LYS A 673 -20.28 -8.31 -43.29
CA LYS A 673 -21.11 -7.09 -43.13
C LYS A 673 -20.60 -6.29 -41.95
N CYS A 674 -20.47 -4.98 -42.07
CA CYS A 674 -20.11 -4.08 -40.98
C CYS A 674 -21.32 -3.72 -40.13
N VAL A 675 -21.18 -3.82 -38.82
CA VAL A 675 -22.25 -3.57 -37.84
C VAL A 675 -21.73 -2.73 -36.67
N ASN A 676 -22.57 -1.86 -36.12
CA ASN A 676 -22.23 -1.04 -34.97
C ASN A 676 -22.17 -1.86 -33.66
N SER A 677 -22.96 -2.94 -33.57
CA SER A 677 -23.00 -3.86 -32.46
C SER A 677 -23.22 -5.29 -32.93
N CYS A 678 -22.65 -6.25 -32.23
CA CYS A 678 -22.78 -7.66 -32.58
C CYS A 678 -24.16 -8.20 -32.17
N PRO A 679 -24.83 -9.02 -33.01
CA PRO A 679 -26.14 -9.57 -32.67
C PRO A 679 -26.10 -10.59 -31.52
N PRO A 680 -27.24 -10.93 -30.89
CA PRO A 680 -27.31 -11.97 -29.84
C PRO A 680 -26.60 -13.27 -30.24
N GLY A 681 -25.85 -13.85 -29.33
CA GLY A 681 -25.00 -15.02 -29.58
C GLY A 681 -23.57 -14.69 -30.08
N TYR A 682 -23.27 -13.41 -30.24
CA TYR A 682 -21.94 -12.91 -30.60
C TYR A 682 -21.51 -11.80 -29.65
N PHE A 683 -20.18 -11.62 -29.45
CA PHE A 683 -19.57 -10.49 -28.78
C PHE A 683 -18.61 -9.75 -29.72
N GLY A 684 -18.39 -8.47 -29.46
CA GLY A 684 -17.46 -7.65 -30.21
C GLY A 684 -16.03 -7.82 -29.73
N ASP A 685 -15.16 -8.39 -30.56
CA ASP A 685 -13.71 -8.41 -30.35
C ASP A 685 -13.14 -7.07 -30.82
N SER A 686 -12.90 -6.18 -29.87
CA SER A 686 -12.43 -4.81 -30.15
C SER A 686 -11.01 -4.75 -30.73
N LEU A 687 -10.15 -5.75 -30.44
CA LEU A 687 -8.80 -5.82 -31.00
C LEU A 687 -8.80 -6.16 -32.48
N GLN A 688 -9.72 -7.03 -32.91
CA GLN A 688 -9.82 -7.44 -34.32
C GLN A 688 -11.02 -6.79 -35.04
N ARG A 689 -11.79 -5.93 -34.37
CA ARG A 689 -13.03 -5.33 -34.85
C ARG A 689 -13.95 -6.36 -35.53
N LYS A 690 -14.20 -7.49 -34.82
CA LYS A 690 -14.95 -8.62 -35.38
C LYS A 690 -15.94 -9.19 -34.38
N CYS A 691 -17.17 -9.51 -34.87
CA CYS A 691 -18.14 -10.27 -34.09
C CYS A 691 -17.72 -11.73 -33.99
N ARG A 692 -17.51 -12.21 -32.78
CA ARG A 692 -17.16 -13.61 -32.48
C ARG A 692 -18.30 -14.30 -31.75
N ARG A 693 -18.50 -15.59 -32.00
CA ARG A 693 -19.56 -16.37 -31.37
C ARG A 693 -19.27 -16.55 -29.89
N CYS A 694 -20.29 -16.36 -29.07
CA CYS A 694 -20.34 -16.73 -27.66
C CYS A 694 -20.17 -18.23 -27.47
N HIS A 695 -19.84 -18.69 -26.26
CA HIS A 695 -19.93 -20.09 -25.89
C HIS A 695 -21.37 -20.63 -26.12
N ARG A 696 -21.49 -21.91 -26.46
CA ARG A 696 -22.75 -22.56 -26.91
C ARG A 696 -23.95 -22.37 -25.97
N GLY A 697 -23.72 -22.24 -24.64
CA GLY A 697 -24.75 -22.02 -23.64
C GLY A 697 -25.17 -20.57 -23.45
N CYS A 698 -24.36 -19.57 -23.92
CA CYS A 698 -24.63 -18.15 -23.75
C CYS A 698 -25.55 -17.61 -24.86
N GLU A 699 -26.51 -16.80 -24.49
CA GLU A 699 -27.31 -15.95 -25.37
C GLU A 699 -26.63 -14.60 -25.59
N ALA A 700 -25.99 -14.05 -24.52
CA ALA A 700 -25.12 -12.90 -24.57
C ALA A 700 -23.83 -13.16 -23.81
N CYS A 701 -22.70 -12.57 -24.23
CA CYS A 701 -21.40 -12.76 -23.61
C CYS A 701 -20.43 -11.59 -23.85
N LEU A 702 -19.42 -11.45 -23.01
CA LEU A 702 -18.34 -10.49 -23.14
C LEU A 702 -17.07 -11.09 -23.79
N GLY A 703 -17.05 -12.39 -24.02
CA GLY A 703 -15.90 -13.09 -24.59
C GLY A 703 -16.22 -14.50 -25.05
N ARG A 704 -15.22 -15.20 -25.62
CA ARG A 704 -15.37 -16.56 -26.18
C ARG A 704 -15.44 -17.64 -25.10
N SER A 705 -14.92 -17.36 -23.91
CA SER A 705 -14.87 -18.30 -22.80
C SER A 705 -16.27 -18.65 -22.29
N GLN A 706 -16.43 -19.83 -21.75
CA GLN A 706 -17.66 -20.22 -21.03
C GLN A 706 -17.94 -19.31 -19.81
N ASN A 707 -16.91 -18.69 -19.24
CA ASN A 707 -16.99 -17.83 -18.07
C ASN A 707 -17.31 -16.36 -18.44
N SER A 708 -17.67 -16.11 -19.67
CA SER A 708 -17.94 -14.75 -20.17
C SER A 708 -19.41 -14.55 -20.54
N CYS A 709 -20.30 -15.41 -20.08
CA CYS A 709 -21.73 -15.30 -20.37
C CYS A 709 -22.38 -14.23 -19.48
N THR A 710 -23.18 -13.36 -20.09
CA THR A 710 -24.01 -12.36 -19.41
C THR A 710 -25.50 -12.71 -19.44
N ALA A 711 -25.92 -13.54 -20.40
CA ALA A 711 -27.25 -14.12 -20.47
C ALA A 711 -27.20 -15.54 -21.02
N CYS A 712 -28.09 -16.42 -20.54
CA CYS A 712 -28.14 -17.84 -20.93
C CYS A 712 -29.26 -18.15 -21.90
N LYS A 713 -29.02 -19.10 -22.80
CA LYS A 713 -30.04 -19.65 -23.68
C LYS A 713 -31.09 -20.46 -22.90
N ARG A 714 -32.26 -20.66 -23.51
CA ARG A 714 -33.31 -21.49 -22.94
C ARG A 714 -32.78 -22.90 -22.61
N GLY A 715 -33.02 -23.37 -21.36
CA GLY A 715 -32.51 -24.64 -20.84
C GLY A 715 -31.15 -24.56 -20.15
N TYR A 716 -30.60 -23.35 -19.99
CA TYR A 716 -29.40 -23.08 -19.20
C TYR A 716 -29.69 -22.04 -18.12
N TYR A 717 -29.03 -22.19 -16.96
CA TYR A 717 -29.10 -21.28 -15.80
C TYR A 717 -27.79 -20.51 -15.67
N HIS A 718 -27.88 -19.22 -15.41
CA HIS A 718 -26.72 -18.36 -15.26
C HIS A 718 -26.15 -18.50 -13.84
N HIS A 719 -24.95 -19.02 -13.73
CA HIS A 719 -24.20 -19.06 -12.48
C HIS A 719 -23.36 -17.79 -12.35
N GLN A 720 -23.78 -16.86 -11.48
CA GLN A 720 -23.23 -15.51 -11.40
C GLN A 720 -21.76 -15.48 -10.96
N GLU A 721 -21.37 -16.34 -10.00
CA GLU A 721 -19.99 -16.34 -9.48
C GLU A 721 -18.93 -16.73 -10.54
N THR A 722 -19.30 -17.55 -11.51
CA THR A 722 -18.40 -17.99 -12.58
C THR A 722 -18.71 -17.36 -13.94
N ASN A 723 -19.80 -16.58 -14.03
CA ASN A 723 -20.35 -16.03 -15.27
C ASN A 723 -20.57 -17.10 -16.37
N THR A 724 -20.97 -18.31 -15.95
CA THR A 724 -21.19 -19.45 -16.85
C THR A 724 -22.67 -19.79 -16.98
N CYS A 725 -23.04 -20.30 -18.14
CA CYS A 725 -24.36 -20.89 -18.37
C CYS A 725 -24.28 -22.41 -18.24
N VAL A 726 -24.90 -22.95 -17.21
CA VAL A 726 -24.88 -24.38 -16.86
C VAL A 726 -26.28 -25.00 -17.03
N MET A 727 -26.34 -26.28 -17.39
CA MET A 727 -27.60 -27.00 -17.52
C MET A 727 -28.19 -27.41 -16.15
N LEU A 728 -27.32 -27.58 -15.16
CA LEU A 728 -27.65 -27.86 -13.76
C LEU A 728 -26.81 -26.96 -12.88
N CYS A 729 -27.43 -26.33 -11.87
CA CYS A 729 -26.71 -25.52 -10.92
C CYS A 729 -25.74 -26.35 -10.06
N PRO A 730 -24.52 -25.88 -9.77
CA PRO A 730 -23.54 -26.60 -8.97
C PRO A 730 -24.00 -26.76 -7.52
N ALA A 731 -23.30 -27.61 -6.74
CA ALA A 731 -23.55 -27.77 -5.31
C ALA A 731 -23.46 -26.40 -4.59
N GLY A 732 -24.41 -26.13 -3.72
CA GLY A 732 -24.55 -24.84 -3.04
C GLY A 732 -25.46 -23.83 -3.75
N PHE A 733 -26.06 -24.21 -4.89
CA PHE A 733 -27.01 -23.40 -5.63
C PHE A 733 -28.23 -24.23 -6.07
N TYR A 734 -29.37 -23.56 -6.21
CA TYR A 734 -30.58 -24.12 -6.81
C TYR A 734 -30.99 -23.34 -8.06
N SER A 735 -31.78 -23.97 -8.93
CA SER A 735 -32.25 -23.34 -10.15
C SER A 735 -33.52 -22.53 -9.90
N GLU A 736 -33.49 -21.25 -10.30
CA GLU A 736 -34.67 -20.39 -10.31
C GLU A 736 -35.16 -20.27 -11.77
N ASP A 737 -36.24 -20.96 -12.09
CA ASP A 737 -36.78 -21.10 -13.46
C ASP A 737 -37.27 -19.78 -14.04
N GLY A 738 -37.87 -18.91 -13.22
CA GLY A 738 -38.40 -17.61 -13.67
C GLY A 738 -37.33 -16.66 -14.21
N GLN A 739 -36.16 -16.59 -13.60
CA GLN A 739 -35.07 -15.73 -13.97
C GLN A 739 -33.90 -16.47 -14.70
N ARG A 740 -34.00 -17.78 -14.86
CA ARG A 740 -32.97 -18.65 -15.46
C ARG A 740 -31.60 -18.46 -14.79
N ARG A 741 -31.56 -18.41 -13.47
CA ARG A 741 -30.36 -18.19 -12.67
C ARG A 741 -30.15 -19.29 -11.64
N CYS A 742 -28.88 -19.50 -11.28
CA CYS A 742 -28.53 -20.28 -10.11
C CYS A 742 -28.50 -19.36 -8.90
N GLN A 743 -29.42 -19.57 -7.95
CA GLN A 743 -29.50 -18.85 -6.69
C GLN A 743 -28.77 -19.63 -5.59
N LYS A 744 -28.14 -18.93 -4.68
CA LYS A 744 -27.32 -19.51 -3.63
C LYS A 744 -28.20 -20.11 -2.53
N CYS A 745 -27.89 -21.32 -2.10
CA CYS A 745 -28.49 -21.92 -0.92
C CYS A 745 -28.10 -21.12 0.34
N HIS A 746 -28.86 -21.29 1.42
CA HIS A 746 -28.48 -20.76 2.72
C HIS A 746 -27.04 -21.12 3.09
N GLN A 747 -26.35 -20.21 3.78
CA GLN A 747 -24.92 -20.34 4.05
C GLN A 747 -24.48 -21.69 4.66
N ASN A 748 -25.36 -22.37 5.38
CA ASN A 748 -25.09 -23.64 6.05
C ASN A 748 -25.48 -24.87 5.19
N CYS A 749 -26.08 -24.64 4.03
CA CYS A 749 -26.54 -25.64 3.10
C CYS A 749 -25.46 -26.02 2.10
N LYS A 750 -25.24 -27.31 1.89
CA LYS A 750 -24.40 -27.85 0.81
C LYS A 750 -25.20 -28.11 -0.47
N LYS A 751 -26.48 -28.48 -0.32
CA LYS A 751 -27.45 -28.60 -1.41
C LYS A 751 -28.84 -28.17 -0.93
N CYS A 752 -29.53 -27.38 -1.71
CA CYS A 752 -30.93 -26.99 -1.51
C CYS A 752 -31.77 -27.23 -2.77
N PHE A 753 -33.08 -27.15 -2.67
CA PHE A 753 -34.00 -27.37 -3.77
C PHE A 753 -35.21 -26.41 -3.71
N GLY A 754 -35.51 -25.77 -4.82
CA GLY A 754 -36.67 -24.89 -4.96
C GLY A 754 -36.58 -23.54 -4.25
N GLU A 755 -36.04 -23.48 -3.04
CA GLU A 755 -35.88 -22.29 -2.21
C GLU A 755 -34.52 -22.34 -1.46
N MET A 756 -34.01 -21.16 -1.06
CA MET A 756 -32.70 -21.06 -0.44
C MET A 756 -32.58 -21.80 0.90
N ASP A 757 -33.69 -21.86 1.66
CA ASP A 757 -33.75 -22.41 3.01
C ASP A 757 -34.13 -23.90 3.05
N LYS A 758 -34.60 -24.47 1.92
CA LYS A 758 -34.93 -25.90 1.83
C LYS A 758 -33.69 -26.74 1.53
N CYS A 759 -32.94 -27.06 2.56
CA CYS A 759 -31.73 -27.87 2.45
C CYS A 759 -32.03 -29.36 2.29
N SER A 760 -31.29 -30.00 1.39
CA SER A 760 -31.28 -31.47 1.27
C SER A 760 -29.98 -32.08 1.81
N VAL A 761 -28.93 -31.31 1.89
CA VAL A 761 -27.61 -31.69 2.46
C VAL A 761 -26.98 -30.49 3.13
N CYS A 762 -26.52 -30.61 4.36
CA CYS A 762 -25.80 -29.57 5.08
C CYS A 762 -24.30 -29.57 4.78
N LYS A 763 -23.62 -28.44 5.06
CA LYS A 763 -22.17 -28.36 5.10
C LYS A 763 -21.65 -29.09 6.34
N ASP A 764 -20.36 -29.44 6.29
CA ASP A 764 -19.66 -30.07 7.41
C ASP A 764 -19.75 -29.20 8.67
N GLY A 765 -20.15 -29.80 9.79
CA GLY A 765 -20.41 -29.07 11.04
C GLY A 765 -21.85 -28.60 11.29
N PHE A 766 -22.77 -28.87 10.34
CA PHE A 766 -24.18 -28.54 10.48
C PHE A 766 -25.08 -29.80 10.37
N SER A 767 -26.12 -29.86 11.16
CA SER A 767 -27.11 -30.95 11.18
C SER A 767 -28.39 -30.52 10.47
N LEU A 768 -28.99 -31.43 9.68
CA LEU A 768 -30.25 -31.19 8.97
C LEU A 768 -31.45 -31.47 9.91
N ILE A 769 -32.23 -30.45 10.18
CA ILE A 769 -33.49 -30.56 10.97
C ILE A 769 -34.57 -29.83 10.17
N ASP A 770 -35.64 -30.51 9.86
CA ASP A 770 -36.82 -29.99 9.10
C ASP A 770 -36.44 -29.18 7.86
N ASN A 771 -35.54 -29.74 7.03
CA ASN A 771 -34.95 -29.10 5.84
C ASN A 771 -34.11 -27.86 6.11
N ASN A 772 -33.77 -27.55 7.37
CA ASN A 772 -32.90 -26.44 7.73
C ASN A 772 -31.57 -26.96 8.31
N CYS A 773 -30.47 -26.32 7.98
CA CYS A 773 -29.15 -26.65 8.50
C CYS A 773 -28.80 -25.72 9.67
N VAL A 774 -28.80 -26.26 10.88
CA VAL A 774 -28.50 -25.55 12.14
C VAL A 774 -27.06 -25.81 12.56
N SER A 775 -26.36 -24.76 13.08
CA SER A 775 -24.98 -24.82 13.50
C SER A 775 -24.78 -25.62 14.78
N GLY A 776 -23.94 -26.64 14.71
CA GLY A 776 -23.36 -27.28 15.87
C GLY A 776 -24.27 -28.07 16.72
N CYS A 777 -23.68 -28.93 17.55
CA CYS A 777 -24.34 -29.57 18.64
C CYS A 777 -24.59 -28.57 19.78
N GLN A 778 -25.59 -28.82 20.63
CA GLN A 778 -25.84 -28.01 21.83
C GLN A 778 -24.58 -27.97 22.72
N GLN A 779 -24.50 -26.95 23.56
CA GLN A 779 -23.40 -26.79 24.50
C GLN A 779 -23.19 -28.04 25.36
N GLY A 780 -21.98 -28.59 25.39
CA GLY A 780 -21.69 -29.88 26.05
C GLY A 780 -21.69 -31.10 25.11
N LEU A 781 -21.92 -30.90 23.81
CA LEU A 781 -21.91 -31.96 22.83
C LEU A 781 -20.97 -31.58 21.65
N TYR A 782 -20.31 -32.55 21.00
CA TYR A 782 -19.52 -32.40 19.78
C TYR A 782 -20.08 -33.27 18.65
N LEU A 783 -19.80 -32.87 17.42
CA LEU A 783 -20.25 -33.60 16.22
C LEU A 783 -19.25 -34.71 15.86
N LYS A 784 -19.61 -35.95 16.00
CA LYS A 784 -18.82 -37.10 15.53
C LYS A 784 -18.95 -37.22 14.02
N LYS A 785 -17.86 -36.94 13.30
CA LYS A 785 -17.82 -36.81 11.82
C LYS A 785 -18.26 -38.07 11.09
N GLU A 786 -18.03 -39.25 11.67
CA GLU A 786 -18.30 -40.55 11.06
C GLU A 786 -19.80 -40.91 11.08
N LEU A 787 -20.55 -40.44 12.07
CA LEU A 787 -21.95 -40.78 12.28
C LEU A 787 -22.91 -39.59 12.12
N LEU A 788 -22.37 -38.35 11.95
CA LEU A 788 -23.13 -37.10 11.92
C LEU A 788 -24.08 -36.91 13.14
N GLN A 789 -23.72 -37.48 14.28
CA GLN A 789 -24.46 -37.40 15.53
C GLN A 789 -23.67 -36.63 16.59
N CYS A 790 -24.38 -35.93 17.46
CA CYS A 790 -23.82 -35.23 18.60
C CYS A 790 -23.55 -36.18 19.75
N GLU A 791 -22.29 -36.28 20.19
CA GLU A 791 -21.89 -37.04 21.38
C GLU A 791 -21.46 -36.09 22.51
N GLY A 792 -21.51 -36.53 23.77
CA GLY A 792 -21.17 -35.71 24.93
C GLY A 792 -19.69 -35.38 25.02
N CYS A 793 -19.39 -34.12 25.31
CA CYS A 793 -18.07 -33.71 25.75
C CYS A 793 -17.73 -34.37 27.09
N GLN A 794 -16.42 -34.39 27.45
CA GLN A 794 -16.03 -34.80 28.80
C GLN A 794 -16.68 -33.90 29.88
N SER A 795 -16.92 -34.45 31.08
CA SER A 795 -17.72 -33.84 32.17
C SER A 795 -17.30 -32.42 32.58
N ASP A 796 -16.01 -32.10 32.44
CA ASP A 796 -15.46 -30.80 32.83
C ASP A 796 -15.26 -29.83 31.63
N CYS A 797 -15.80 -30.19 30.47
CA CYS A 797 -15.73 -29.43 29.24
C CYS A 797 -17.09 -28.89 28.81
N ARG A 798 -17.17 -27.59 28.56
CA ARG A 798 -18.40 -26.91 28.12
C ARG A 798 -18.61 -26.97 26.61
N THR A 799 -17.52 -26.92 25.85
CA THR A 799 -17.51 -27.08 24.38
C THR A 799 -16.25 -27.84 23.97
N CYS A 800 -16.40 -28.82 23.08
CA CYS A 800 -15.30 -29.67 22.63
C CYS A 800 -15.38 -29.99 21.13
N THR A 801 -14.27 -30.46 20.54
CA THR A 801 -14.20 -30.99 19.18
C THR A 801 -14.23 -32.52 19.13
N GLY A 802 -14.14 -33.21 20.30
CA GLY A 802 -14.11 -34.64 20.44
C GLY A 802 -14.19 -35.09 21.91
N PRO A 803 -14.08 -36.39 22.23
CA PRO A 803 -14.26 -36.95 23.56
C PRO A 803 -13.05 -36.78 24.49
N GLY A 804 -11.88 -36.38 23.96
CA GLY A 804 -10.63 -36.30 24.72
C GLY A 804 -10.53 -35.04 25.58
N GLN A 805 -9.70 -35.09 26.64
CA GLN A 805 -9.39 -33.90 27.46
C GLN A 805 -8.69 -32.81 26.67
N GLU A 806 -7.89 -33.16 25.68
CA GLU A 806 -7.12 -32.24 24.81
C GLU A 806 -7.97 -31.64 23.70
N GLU A 807 -9.18 -32.15 23.48
CA GLU A 807 -10.14 -31.67 22.47
C GLU A 807 -11.18 -30.71 23.04
N CYS A 808 -10.99 -30.29 24.29
CA CYS A 808 -11.86 -29.31 24.95
C CYS A 808 -11.53 -27.88 24.51
N LEU A 809 -12.53 -27.17 23.98
CA LEU A 809 -12.39 -25.78 23.54
C LEU A 809 -12.70 -24.79 24.67
N GLN A 810 -13.58 -25.15 25.58
CA GLN A 810 -13.97 -24.29 26.70
C GLN A 810 -14.27 -25.13 27.94
N CYS A 811 -13.47 -24.91 29.00
CA CYS A 811 -13.63 -25.61 30.25
C CYS A 811 -14.85 -25.13 31.04
N ALA A 812 -15.53 -26.05 31.74
CA ALA A 812 -16.66 -25.72 32.59
C ALA A 812 -16.24 -25.08 33.92
N LYS A 813 -15.01 -25.33 34.39
CA LYS A 813 -14.50 -24.87 35.67
C LYS A 813 -13.14 -24.19 35.58
N LYS A 814 -12.02 -24.90 35.54
CA LYS A 814 -10.65 -24.35 35.62
C LYS A 814 -9.73 -24.96 34.57
N VAL A 815 -8.71 -24.23 34.15
CA VAL A 815 -7.68 -24.69 33.21
C VAL A 815 -6.34 -24.77 33.90
N HIS A 816 -5.67 -25.91 33.82
CA HIS A 816 -4.33 -26.15 34.26
C HIS A 816 -3.51 -26.82 33.15
N GLU A 817 -2.40 -26.23 32.75
CA GLU A 817 -1.54 -26.77 31.69
C GLU A 817 -2.32 -27.22 30.44
N TRP A 818 -3.28 -26.39 29.98
CA TRP A 818 -4.15 -26.63 28.81
C TRP A 818 -5.16 -27.79 28.97
N ARG A 819 -5.38 -28.27 30.21
CA ARG A 819 -6.40 -29.29 30.55
C ARG A 819 -7.47 -28.71 31.45
N CYS A 820 -8.68 -29.19 31.31
CA CYS A 820 -9.78 -28.82 32.21
C CYS A 820 -9.69 -29.61 33.48
N VAL A 821 -9.68 -28.92 34.65
CA VAL A 821 -9.58 -29.54 35.97
C VAL A 821 -10.63 -28.96 36.91
N PRO A 822 -11.14 -29.75 37.86
CA PRO A 822 -12.14 -29.28 38.83
C PRO A 822 -11.54 -28.29 39.85
N THR A 823 -10.27 -28.44 40.19
CA THR A 823 -9.55 -27.59 41.14
C THR A 823 -8.10 -27.43 40.70
N CYS A 824 -7.46 -26.29 41.03
CA CYS A 824 -6.01 -26.12 40.83
C CYS A 824 -5.25 -27.01 41.82
N GLY A 825 -4.18 -27.68 41.36
CA GLY A 825 -3.35 -28.54 42.23
C GLY A 825 -2.42 -27.74 43.16
N GLU A 826 -1.66 -28.44 44.06
CA GLU A 826 -0.68 -27.80 44.94
C GLU A 826 0.36 -27.02 44.14
N GLY A 827 0.73 -25.83 44.62
CA GLY A 827 1.62 -24.90 43.93
C GLY A 827 0.97 -23.98 42.91
N TYR A 828 -0.35 -24.00 42.80
CA TYR A 828 -1.13 -23.15 41.87
C TYR A 828 -2.34 -22.53 42.58
N TYR A 829 -2.72 -21.29 42.14
CA TYR A 829 -3.91 -20.58 42.62
C TYR A 829 -4.81 -20.21 41.43
N HIS A 830 -6.08 -19.91 41.67
CA HIS A 830 -6.98 -19.42 40.65
C HIS A 830 -6.92 -17.88 40.57
N GLU A 831 -6.83 -17.34 39.37
CA GLU A 831 -6.88 -15.91 39.10
C GLU A 831 -8.32 -15.47 38.83
N ASP A 832 -8.82 -14.49 39.60
CA ASP A 832 -10.20 -13.98 39.46
C ASP A 832 -10.41 -13.16 38.19
N GLU A 833 -11.66 -13.06 37.71
CA GLU A 833 -12.17 -12.60 36.41
C GLU A 833 -11.80 -11.18 35.93
N ARG A 834 -10.69 -10.59 36.34
CA ARG A 834 -10.33 -9.22 35.94
C ARG A 834 -9.83 -9.05 34.50
N LEU A 835 -9.69 -10.14 33.73
CA LEU A 835 -9.15 -10.13 32.36
C LEU A 835 -10.15 -10.50 31.26
N GLY A 836 -11.45 -10.62 31.56
CA GLY A 836 -12.49 -10.84 30.53
C GLY A 836 -12.41 -12.19 29.80
N LEU A 837 -11.72 -13.19 30.34
CA LEU A 837 -11.66 -14.53 29.80
C LEU A 837 -12.84 -15.37 30.32
N PRO A 838 -13.45 -16.21 29.50
CA PRO A 838 -14.67 -16.98 29.88
C PRO A 838 -14.38 -18.18 30.77
N PHE A 839 -13.18 -18.36 31.30
CA PHE A 839 -12.75 -19.46 32.14
C PHE A 839 -11.66 -19.03 33.14
N GLN A 840 -11.64 -19.69 34.32
CA GLN A 840 -10.63 -19.43 35.37
C GLN A 840 -9.33 -20.19 35.07
N VAL A 841 -8.20 -19.52 35.19
CA VAL A 841 -6.85 -20.06 34.87
C VAL A 841 -6.10 -20.33 36.17
N CYS A 842 -5.49 -21.52 36.26
CA CYS A 842 -4.59 -21.85 37.36
C CYS A 842 -3.19 -21.24 37.10
N ARG A 843 -2.74 -20.31 37.94
CA ARG A 843 -1.43 -19.68 37.91
C ARG A 843 -0.52 -20.29 38.99
N ARG A 844 0.76 -20.39 38.69
CA ARG A 844 1.77 -20.93 39.63
C ARG A 844 2.02 -19.93 40.74
N CYS A 845 2.10 -20.44 41.99
CA CYS A 845 2.60 -19.70 43.13
C CYS A 845 4.11 -19.36 42.98
N GLU A 846 4.65 -18.39 43.73
CA GLU A 846 6.07 -18.10 43.75
C GLU A 846 6.91 -19.34 44.16
N ASP A 847 8.16 -19.35 43.75
CA ASP A 847 9.06 -20.44 44.03
C ASP A 847 9.15 -20.70 45.57
N ASN A 848 9.16 -21.99 45.92
CA ASN A 848 9.18 -22.48 47.30
C ASN A 848 7.83 -22.38 48.07
N CYS A 849 6.76 -21.91 47.43
CA CYS A 849 5.43 -21.90 47.97
C CYS A 849 4.63 -23.16 47.53
N LEU A 850 3.97 -23.80 48.47
CA LEU A 850 3.16 -24.99 48.22
C LEU A 850 1.70 -24.63 48.00
N ASN A 851 1.16 -23.62 48.69
CA ASN A 851 -0.16 -23.08 48.50
C ASN A 851 -0.16 -21.56 48.60
N CYS A 852 -0.86 -20.87 47.72
CA CYS A 852 -1.01 -19.42 47.79
C CYS A 852 -2.48 -19.01 47.52
N ASP A 853 -2.92 -17.87 48.10
CA ASP A 853 -4.29 -17.40 48.05
C ASP A 853 -4.38 -16.07 47.30
N GLY A 854 -5.20 -16.03 46.24
CA GLY A 854 -5.58 -14.84 45.49
C GLY A 854 -4.45 -14.17 44.70
N SER A 855 -3.17 -14.45 44.96
CA SER A 855 -2.03 -14.01 44.15
C SER A 855 -0.82 -14.90 44.37
N GLY A 856 0.05 -15.03 43.35
CA GLY A 856 1.27 -15.86 43.45
C GLY A 856 2.24 -15.46 44.55
N ARG A 857 2.10 -14.28 45.14
CA ARG A 857 2.95 -13.68 46.19
C ARG A 857 2.36 -13.78 47.60
N ASN A 858 1.18 -14.33 47.75
CA ASN A 858 0.55 -14.50 49.06
C ASN A 858 0.53 -15.98 49.41
N CYS A 859 1.68 -16.50 49.87
CA CYS A 859 1.83 -17.89 50.21
C CYS A 859 1.16 -18.17 51.54
N SER A 860 0.38 -19.25 51.61
CA SER A 860 -0.25 -19.75 52.80
C SER A 860 0.49 -21.00 53.38
N ARG A 861 1.28 -21.70 52.53
CA ARG A 861 2.08 -22.87 52.97
C ARG A 861 3.35 -23.02 52.15
N CYS A 862 4.51 -23.10 52.77
CA CYS A 862 5.80 -23.28 52.14
C CYS A 862 6.20 -24.76 51.94
N LYS A 863 7.13 -24.99 50.98
CA LYS A 863 7.78 -26.29 50.79
C LYS A 863 8.70 -26.63 51.99
N GLU A 864 9.01 -27.90 52.13
CA GLU A 864 9.91 -28.38 53.20
C GLU A 864 11.28 -27.70 53.10
N GLY A 865 11.82 -27.22 54.24
CA GLY A 865 13.05 -26.41 54.26
C GLY A 865 12.86 -24.90 54.16
N PHE A 866 11.66 -24.39 54.06
CA PHE A 866 11.32 -22.96 53.99
C PHE A 866 10.27 -22.56 55.03
N TYR A 867 10.41 -21.36 55.58
CA TYR A 867 9.47 -20.80 56.58
C TYR A 867 8.64 -19.68 55.98
N LEU A 868 7.37 -19.64 56.37
CA LEU A 868 6.43 -18.61 55.95
C LEU A 868 6.62 -17.32 56.74
N LEU A 869 6.95 -16.23 56.03
CA LEU A 869 7.12 -14.94 56.64
C LEU A 869 6.37 -13.87 55.82
N SER A 870 5.33 -13.28 56.38
CA SER A 870 4.52 -12.23 55.76
C SER A 870 4.06 -12.57 54.32
N GLY A 871 3.65 -13.84 54.08
CA GLY A 871 3.16 -14.28 52.76
C GLY A 871 4.24 -14.73 51.80
N SER A 872 5.54 -14.75 52.19
CA SER A 872 6.64 -15.24 51.35
C SER A 872 7.43 -16.35 52.04
N CYS A 873 7.99 -17.28 51.26
CA CYS A 873 8.77 -18.41 51.78
C CYS A 873 10.27 -18.14 51.75
N ILE A 874 10.90 -18.11 52.89
CA ILE A 874 12.33 -17.82 53.10
C ILE A 874 13.08 -19.10 53.52
N ALA A 875 14.24 -19.37 52.92
CA ALA A 875 15.07 -20.51 53.21
C ALA A 875 15.63 -20.40 54.63
N SER A 876 15.70 -21.55 55.37
CA SER A 876 16.15 -21.60 56.75
C SER A 876 17.57 -21.11 56.98
N ASP A 877 18.45 -21.18 56.00
CA ASP A 877 19.82 -20.72 55.99
C ASP A 877 20.00 -19.19 55.90
N ARG A 878 18.98 -18.48 55.51
CA ARG A 878 18.99 -17.01 55.36
C ARG A 878 18.29 -16.27 56.52
N CYS A 879 17.84 -16.97 57.50
CA CYS A 879 17.12 -16.40 58.63
C CYS A 879 18.09 -16.26 59.85
N HIS A 880 18.65 -15.06 59.99
CA HIS A 880 19.57 -14.74 61.09
C HIS A 880 19.00 -13.62 61.95
N ASN A 881 19.47 -13.55 63.22
CA ASN A 881 19.27 -12.39 64.10
C ASN A 881 20.39 -11.37 63.86
N GLY A 882 20.07 -10.09 63.79
CA GLY A 882 21.07 -9.02 63.68
C GLY A 882 21.79 -8.77 64.96
N ASP A 883 21.12 -8.92 66.12
CA ASP A 883 21.63 -8.86 67.52
C ASP A 883 20.76 -9.75 68.36
N GLU A 884 21.36 -10.73 69.01
CA GLU A 884 20.61 -11.75 69.80
C GLU A 884 19.94 -11.20 71.03
N MET A 885 20.58 -10.26 71.77
CA MET A 885 20.04 -9.65 72.97
C MET A 885 18.88 -8.70 72.66
N PHE A 886 18.99 -7.93 71.56
CA PHE A 886 17.91 -7.11 71.11
C PHE A 886 16.74 -7.97 70.59
N CYS A 887 17.03 -9.07 69.97
CA CYS A 887 15.98 -9.94 69.40
C CYS A 887 15.20 -10.69 70.53
N GLU A 888 15.84 -11.08 71.63
CA GLU A 888 15.11 -11.59 72.79
C GLU A 888 14.24 -10.50 73.48
N MET A 889 14.66 -9.25 73.48
CA MET A 889 13.84 -8.15 73.94
C MET A 889 12.63 -7.89 73.01
N VAL A 890 12.82 -8.04 71.69
CA VAL A 890 11.73 -7.94 70.68
C VAL A 890 10.67 -9.04 70.87
N LYS A 891 11.11 -10.26 71.18
CA LYS A 891 10.26 -11.41 71.56
C LYS A 891 9.49 -11.17 72.84
N SER A 892 10.22 -10.77 73.89
CA SER A 892 9.61 -10.54 75.24
C SER A 892 8.58 -9.42 75.25
N ASN A 893 8.73 -8.43 74.40
CA ASN A 893 7.77 -7.34 74.24
C ASN A 893 6.70 -7.59 73.14
N LYS A 894 6.56 -8.80 72.57
CA LYS A 894 5.61 -9.20 71.54
C LYS A 894 5.68 -8.31 70.28
N LEU A 895 6.88 -7.86 69.90
CA LEU A 895 7.07 -7.00 68.74
C LEU A 895 7.34 -7.79 67.45
N CYS A 896 7.35 -9.10 67.49
CA CYS A 896 7.54 -10.00 66.34
C CYS A 896 6.42 -9.90 65.26
N GLU A 897 5.30 -9.26 65.56
CA GLU A 897 4.24 -8.98 64.61
C GLU A 897 4.51 -7.80 63.67
N ARG A 898 5.53 -6.98 63.94
CA ARG A 898 5.86 -5.78 63.13
C ARG A 898 7.00 -6.02 62.14
N LYS A 899 6.77 -5.69 60.87
CA LYS A 899 7.72 -5.95 59.76
C LYS A 899 9.20 -5.62 60.03
N PRO A 900 9.59 -4.48 60.59
CA PRO A 900 11.01 -4.17 60.83
C PRO A 900 11.69 -5.11 61.80
N PHE A 901 10.98 -5.54 62.84
CA PHE A 901 11.52 -6.44 63.87
C PHE A 901 11.60 -7.90 63.40
N ILE A 902 10.63 -8.31 62.57
CA ILE A 902 10.67 -9.63 61.92
C ILE A 902 11.89 -9.77 61.00
N GLN A 903 12.23 -8.75 60.25
CA GLN A 903 13.37 -8.77 59.30
C GLN A 903 14.71 -8.80 60.04
N PHE A 904 14.83 -8.04 61.11
CA PHE A 904 16.10 -7.97 61.91
C PHE A 904 16.32 -9.15 62.89
N CYS A 905 15.23 -9.70 63.42
CA CYS A 905 15.21 -10.79 64.39
C CYS A 905 14.54 -12.07 63.88
N CYS A 906 14.80 -12.40 62.63
CA CYS A 906 14.06 -13.42 61.84
C CYS A 906 14.06 -14.76 62.62
N ARG A 907 15.20 -15.22 63.13
CA ARG A 907 15.35 -16.51 63.87
C ARG A 907 14.57 -16.53 65.16
N THR A 908 14.68 -15.47 65.97
CA THR A 908 14.01 -15.38 67.31
C THR A 908 12.50 -15.24 67.14
N CYS A 909 12.04 -14.48 66.18
CA CYS A 909 10.60 -14.30 65.85
C CYS A 909 9.96 -15.56 65.25
N LEU A 910 10.68 -16.34 64.48
CA LEU A 910 10.20 -17.64 63.95
C LEU A 910 10.03 -18.72 65.06
N LEU A 911 10.87 -18.66 66.12
CA LEU A 911 10.82 -19.58 67.22
C LEU A 911 9.80 -19.15 68.30
N ALA A 912 9.22 -17.97 68.22
CA ALA A 912 8.25 -17.40 69.16
C ALA A 912 6.76 -17.60 68.76
N GLY A 913 6.48 -18.04 67.55
CA GLY A 913 5.17 -18.43 67.10
C GLY A 913 5.13 -19.86 66.73
#